data_f1aca5b4ad9fb443eabdb40031def60a
#
_entry.id   f1aca5b4ad9fb443eabdb40031def60a
#
_cell.length_a   1.000
_cell.length_b   1.000
_cell.length_c   1.000
_cell.angle_alpha   90.00
_cell.angle_beta   90.00
_cell.angle_gamma   90.00
#
_symmetry.space_group_name_H-M   'P 1'
#
loop_
_entity.id
_entity.type
_entity.pdbx_description
1 polymer ?
#
loop_
_entity_poly.entity_id
_entity_poly.type
_entity_poly.pdbx_seq_one_letter_code
_entity_poly.pdbx_strand_id
1 'polypeptide(L)'
;MDISISEVTPSNKEPDHLTRLADDITQDAPKVLSCRFSIGGDQLIEVSSFDRQALKDAISEIRRLTAIAADHEIRNPDLLGPWIDRYISRKKAISPSNQTAPPAEVNLSAQDRLSKLLTSPPISPSATLSATSPNFPKPPSIAPDLPEWRQNWLNERLRELEDDYVTSKQIKVRVCTWNVFGKQPTESLQDWIIPDPHRDKSDLYVICLQEIDDTPEAYIRYTPQRENFWCEVAQKSIESTGIQNVIKVSSQQLVGLLIIAYVDESIAQDISNVSSTYLGTGTLGMGNKGATAVRLKVCDTYLTLINSHLAAFQEQYEARNRDYLEICRRITFPTRPGPPRSMVSIPQLRFGGEGPTAPSPNADIFRTGHLIWAGDLNYRLNTTYAEAKALAESPSIDDCSTLLSFDQLKQQIEAGKAFHQFQEGIIEFKPTYKFDVGTNNFDTSEKQRIPAYTDRILYLPGRVNDIQILSYDSYPSITLSDHKPVASTLTMKIYTILKEKRDKMQNELLRELDGLENEALPDLKVTPEGIEFNFLNTSSEDETANTNLVINGGELVGSSIELTNPKKFLVAWQLVPKNGESSVCEDWLKISQLSGNLSAGESTQIHFAIDPIGANRRRSQLGTDDLTDVVILSITGGRDVFIPINVEF
;
A
#
# COMPACT_ATOMS: atom_id res chain seq x y z
N MET A 1 13.79 -30.66 5.79
CA MET A 1 14.66 -29.50 5.46
C MET A 1 15.50 -29.23 6.68
N ASP A 2 16.76 -29.54 6.63
CA ASP A 2 17.66 -29.21 7.73
C ASP A 2 18.21 -27.81 7.47
N ILE A 3 17.86 -26.87 8.33
CA ILE A 3 18.39 -25.51 8.29
C ILE A 3 19.50 -25.42 9.31
N SER A 4 20.74 -25.30 8.86
CA SER A 4 21.89 -25.01 9.73
C SER A 4 22.25 -23.52 9.61
N ILE A 5 22.47 -22.88 10.75
CA ILE A 5 22.86 -21.48 10.84
C ILE A 5 24.33 -21.46 11.28
N SER A 6 25.21 -20.83 10.48
CA SER A 6 26.60 -20.60 10.84
C SER A 6 26.92 -19.10 10.81
N GLU A 7 27.62 -18.61 11.81
CA GLU A 7 28.10 -17.23 11.90
C GLU A 7 29.51 -17.12 11.30
N VAL A 8 29.76 -16.04 10.55
CA VAL A 8 31.09 -15.77 9.99
C VAL A 8 31.68 -14.54 10.68
N THR A 9 32.65 -14.74 11.52
CA THR A 9 33.58 -13.69 11.94
C THR A 9 34.80 -13.72 11.04
N PRO A 10 35.43 -12.58 10.71
CA PRO A 10 36.65 -12.58 9.93
C PRO A 10 37.85 -13.01 10.80
N SER A 11 38.09 -14.28 10.94
CA SER A 11 39.38 -14.96 11.15
C SER A 11 39.20 -16.41 11.63
N ASN A 12 39.83 -17.31 10.89
CA ASN A 12 40.08 -18.73 11.15
C ASN A 12 39.84 -19.26 12.57
N LYS A 13 38.80 -20.09 12.74
CA LYS A 13 38.80 -21.39 13.43
C LYS A 13 37.40 -22.01 13.46
N GLU A 14 37.37 -23.33 13.38
CA GLU A 14 36.20 -24.20 13.24
C GLU A 14 35.12 -24.11 14.37
N PRO A 15 33.90 -24.61 14.11
CA PRO A 15 32.70 -24.20 14.82
C PRO A 15 32.39 -25.07 16.03
N ASP A 16 31.96 -24.47 17.11
CA ASP A 16 31.00 -25.09 18.03
C ASP A 16 30.23 -24.08 18.87
N HIS A 17 28.93 -24.35 18.96
CA HIS A 17 27.95 -23.85 19.93
C HIS A 17 27.28 -22.47 19.79
N LEU A 18 26.06 -22.53 19.27
CA LEU A 18 25.06 -21.46 19.19
C LEU A 18 24.60 -20.82 20.53
N THR A 19 25.11 -21.30 21.67
CA THR A 19 24.60 -20.87 22.99
C THR A 19 25.43 -19.76 23.64
N ARG A 20 26.59 -19.39 23.10
CA ARG A 20 27.51 -18.41 23.71
C ARG A 20 27.46 -17.01 23.10
N LEU A 21 26.62 -16.77 22.09
CA LEU A 21 26.57 -15.51 21.34
C LEU A 21 25.69 -14.41 21.96
N ALA A 22 25.06 -14.65 23.10
CA ALA A 22 24.25 -13.65 23.77
C ALA A 22 25.03 -12.69 24.68
N ASP A 23 26.23 -13.08 25.14
CA ASP A 23 26.89 -12.39 26.25
C ASP A 23 28.17 -11.62 25.93
N ASP A 24 28.76 -11.74 24.74
CA ASP A 24 30.10 -11.19 24.44
C ASP A 24 30.10 -10.06 23.41
N ILE A 25 29.43 -8.95 23.67
CA ILE A 25 29.55 -7.77 22.78
C ILE A 25 29.62 -6.48 23.59
N THR A 26 30.83 -6.16 24.00
CA THR A 26 31.22 -4.80 24.39
C THR A 26 32.29 -4.28 23.43
N GLN A 27 31.98 -3.10 22.88
CA GLN A 27 32.84 -2.04 22.33
C GLN A 27 33.52 -2.25 20.98
N ASP A 28 33.26 -1.27 20.12
CA ASP A 28 33.99 -0.59 19.04
C ASP A 28 33.70 -1.00 17.60
N ALA A 29 33.28 0.04 16.83
CA ALA A 29 33.10 0.18 15.39
C ALA A 29 31.87 -0.57 14.76
N PRO A 30 31.21 0.02 13.76
CA PRO A 30 30.07 -0.63 13.11
C PRO A 30 30.54 -1.83 12.29
N LYS A 31 30.50 -3.03 12.88
CA LYS A 31 30.78 -4.27 12.18
C LYS A 31 29.53 -4.76 11.48
N VAL A 32 29.64 -5.01 10.17
CA VAL A 32 28.61 -5.73 9.42
C VAL A 32 28.52 -7.14 9.98
N LEU A 33 27.33 -7.51 10.45
CA LEU A 33 27.03 -8.87 10.89
C LEU A 33 26.41 -9.63 9.72
N SER A 34 26.92 -10.80 9.40
CA SER A 34 26.35 -11.66 8.37
C SER A 34 26.00 -13.04 8.93
N CYS A 35 24.84 -13.54 8.52
CA CYS A 35 24.41 -14.90 8.82
C CYS A 35 24.27 -15.71 7.52
N ARG A 36 24.70 -16.97 7.54
CA ARG A 36 24.56 -17.90 6.42
C ARG A 36 23.52 -18.95 6.72
N PHE A 37 22.64 -19.19 5.77
CA PHE A 37 21.62 -20.21 5.83
C PHE A 37 21.87 -21.25 4.73
N SER A 38 21.85 -22.54 5.08
CA SER A 38 21.90 -23.64 4.11
C SER A 38 20.52 -24.23 3.90
N ILE A 39 20.08 -24.31 2.65
CA ILE A 39 18.80 -24.93 2.28
C ILE A 39 19.09 -26.16 1.42
N GLY A 40 18.73 -27.35 1.91
CA GLY A 40 18.81 -28.59 1.15
C GLY A 40 20.23 -29.06 0.78
N GLY A 41 21.24 -28.69 1.57
CA GLY A 41 22.62 -29.17 1.44
C GLY A 41 23.54 -28.37 0.51
N ASP A 42 23.01 -27.74 -0.56
CA ASP A 42 23.87 -27.12 -1.60
C ASP A 42 23.62 -25.62 -1.85
N GLN A 43 22.60 -25.01 -1.26
CA GLN A 43 22.35 -23.58 -1.43
C GLN A 43 22.64 -22.81 -0.16
N LEU A 44 23.57 -21.85 -0.26
CA LEU A 44 23.96 -20.94 0.81
C LEU A 44 23.36 -19.55 0.55
N ILE A 45 22.54 -19.06 1.48
CA ILE A 45 22.04 -17.69 1.48
C ILE A 45 22.80 -16.92 2.56
N GLU A 46 23.44 -15.83 2.19
CA GLU A 46 24.10 -14.93 3.12
C GLU A 46 23.28 -13.65 3.28
N VAL A 47 22.92 -13.34 4.54
CA VAL A 47 22.20 -12.12 4.90
C VAL A 47 23.11 -11.29 5.79
N SER A 48 23.39 -10.05 5.41
CA SER A 48 24.20 -9.11 6.17
C SER A 48 23.39 -7.86 6.54
N SER A 49 23.58 -7.38 7.77
CA SER A 49 22.92 -6.16 8.25
C SER A 49 23.84 -5.40 9.21
N PHE A 50 23.75 -4.08 9.19
CA PHE A 50 24.33 -3.20 10.20
C PHE A 50 23.42 -3.10 11.44
N ASP A 51 22.15 -3.48 11.33
CA ASP A 51 21.18 -3.49 12.41
C ASP A 51 21.14 -4.88 13.06
N ARG A 52 21.72 -4.94 14.26
CA ARG A 52 21.81 -6.14 15.08
C ARG A 52 20.44 -6.66 15.52
N GLN A 53 19.49 -5.76 15.81
CA GLN A 53 18.17 -6.16 16.26
C GLN A 53 17.36 -6.74 15.10
N ALA A 54 17.41 -6.11 13.93
CA ALA A 54 16.76 -6.62 12.73
C ALA A 54 17.29 -8.02 12.34
N LEU A 55 18.60 -8.27 12.53
CA LEU A 55 19.18 -9.59 12.27
C LEU A 55 18.70 -10.64 13.28
N LYS A 56 18.61 -10.29 14.58
CA LYS A 56 18.06 -11.16 15.62
C LYS A 56 16.59 -11.49 15.38
N ASP A 57 15.79 -10.51 14.98
CA ASP A 57 14.38 -10.68 14.70
C ASP A 57 14.15 -11.58 13.49
N ALA A 58 14.95 -11.40 12.43
CA ALA A 58 14.95 -12.28 11.26
C ALA A 58 15.32 -13.72 11.61
N ILE A 59 16.34 -13.93 12.43
CA ILE A 59 16.76 -15.27 12.91
C ILE A 59 15.65 -15.91 13.76
N SER A 60 15.02 -15.13 14.65
CA SER A 60 13.93 -15.59 15.50
C SER A 60 12.71 -16.03 14.66
N GLU A 61 12.36 -15.25 13.65
CA GLU A 61 11.24 -15.57 12.76
C GLU A 61 11.53 -16.79 11.88
N ILE A 62 12.75 -16.93 11.36
CA ILE A 62 13.16 -18.14 10.62
C ILE A 62 13.06 -19.39 11.51
N ARG A 63 13.50 -19.31 12.76
CA ARG A 63 13.37 -20.43 13.72
C ARG A 63 11.90 -20.76 13.99
N ARG A 64 11.05 -19.76 14.17
CA ARG A 64 9.61 -19.94 14.36
C ARG A 64 8.96 -20.63 13.18
N LEU A 65 9.26 -20.17 11.96
CA LEU A 65 8.73 -20.74 10.72
C LEU A 65 9.23 -22.19 10.50
N THR A 66 10.50 -22.47 10.84
CA THR A 66 11.09 -23.81 10.76
C THR A 66 10.40 -24.77 11.73
N ALA A 67 10.12 -24.31 12.96
CA ALA A 67 9.39 -25.12 13.95
C ALA A 67 7.95 -25.43 13.49
N ILE A 68 7.24 -24.44 12.93
CA ILE A 68 5.89 -24.64 12.37
C ILE A 68 5.93 -25.63 11.18
N ALA A 69 6.90 -25.51 10.30
CA ALA A 69 7.05 -26.43 9.17
C ALA A 69 7.36 -27.86 9.61
N ALA A 70 8.13 -28.04 10.68
CA ALA A 70 8.42 -29.35 11.26
C ALA A 70 7.19 -29.97 11.95
N ASP A 71 6.37 -29.14 12.63
CA ASP A 71 5.17 -29.59 13.36
C ASP A 71 4.03 -29.99 12.40
N HIS A 72 3.98 -29.39 11.20
CA HIS A 72 2.95 -29.68 10.20
C HIS A 72 3.34 -30.72 9.13
N GLU A 73 4.46 -31.45 9.31
CA GLU A 73 4.96 -32.43 8.33
C GLU A 73 4.93 -31.95 6.85
N ILE A 74 5.19 -30.65 6.60
CA ILE A 74 5.24 -30.09 5.25
C ILE A 74 6.49 -30.63 4.55
N ARG A 75 6.36 -31.83 3.97
CA ARG A 75 7.44 -32.53 3.25
C ARG A 75 7.39 -32.34 1.73
N ASN A 76 6.51 -31.47 1.21
CA ASN A 76 6.37 -31.32 -0.23
C ASN A 76 7.14 -30.09 -0.75
N PRO A 77 8.31 -30.29 -1.40
CA PRO A 77 9.11 -29.22 -1.97
C PRO A 77 8.41 -28.50 -3.14
N ASP A 78 7.41 -29.11 -3.78
CA ASP A 78 6.71 -28.54 -4.94
C ASP A 78 5.79 -27.37 -4.60
N LEU A 79 5.42 -27.19 -3.32
CA LEU A 79 4.64 -26.03 -2.86
C LEU A 79 5.48 -24.75 -2.66
N LEU A 80 6.80 -24.85 -2.64
CA LEU A 80 7.73 -23.73 -2.43
C LEU A 80 8.39 -23.24 -3.74
N GLY A 81 8.21 -23.97 -4.86
CA GLY A 81 8.96 -23.80 -6.10
C GLY A 81 8.82 -22.44 -6.78
N PRO A 82 7.62 -21.92 -7.10
CA PRO A 82 7.51 -20.81 -8.06
C PRO A 82 8.01 -19.46 -7.57
N TRP A 83 8.03 -19.18 -6.27
CA TRP A 83 8.46 -17.89 -5.76
C TRP A 83 9.96 -17.84 -5.43
N ILE A 84 10.56 -18.94 -5.01
CA ILE A 84 12.00 -19.06 -4.75
C ILE A 84 12.80 -18.88 -6.04
N ASP A 85 12.36 -19.51 -7.14
CA ASP A 85 13.03 -19.41 -8.45
C ASP A 85 13.04 -17.98 -9.01
N ARG A 86 12.01 -17.18 -8.74
CA ARG A 86 11.99 -15.75 -9.11
C ARG A 86 13.05 -14.92 -8.41
N TYR A 87 13.42 -15.27 -7.18
CA TYR A 87 14.45 -14.55 -6.40
C TYR A 87 15.87 -15.03 -6.68
N ILE A 88 16.05 -16.31 -6.97
CA ILE A 88 17.39 -16.93 -7.19
C ILE A 88 17.90 -16.65 -8.61
N SER A 89 17.05 -16.62 -9.63
CA SER A 89 17.44 -16.39 -11.03
C SER A 89 18.04 -15.01 -11.31
N ARG A 90 17.78 -14.00 -10.48
CA ARG A 90 18.33 -12.65 -10.67
C ARG A 90 19.78 -12.46 -10.21
N LYS A 91 20.38 -13.39 -9.46
CA LYS A 91 21.76 -13.29 -8.96
C LYS A 91 22.81 -14.04 -9.79
N LYS A 92 22.43 -14.81 -10.82
CA LYS A 92 23.38 -15.54 -11.69
C LYS A 92 23.99 -14.72 -12.85
N ALA A 93 23.66 -13.43 -12.97
CA ALA A 93 24.08 -12.59 -14.11
C ALA A 93 25.26 -11.64 -13.83
N ILE A 94 26.07 -11.87 -12.79
CA ILE A 94 27.29 -11.05 -12.59
C ILE A 94 28.46 -11.96 -12.24
N SER A 95 29.17 -12.42 -13.28
CA SER A 95 30.59 -12.78 -13.23
C SER A 95 31.24 -12.41 -14.56
N PRO A 96 32.35 -11.67 -14.56
CA PRO A 96 32.95 -11.17 -15.78
C PRO A 96 33.90 -12.19 -16.39
N SER A 97 33.73 -12.57 -17.62
CA SER A 97 34.77 -13.13 -18.45
C SER A 97 34.95 -12.25 -19.69
N ASN A 98 36.14 -11.70 -19.81
CA ASN A 98 36.65 -11.01 -20.99
C ASN A 98 36.54 -11.90 -22.23
N GLN A 99 35.87 -11.42 -23.27
CA GLN A 99 36.27 -11.61 -24.67
C GLN A 99 35.56 -10.59 -25.56
N THR A 100 36.34 -9.98 -26.42
CA THR A 100 36.00 -8.96 -27.43
C THR A 100 35.18 -9.54 -28.58
N ALA A 101 34.11 -8.85 -28.99
CA ALA A 101 33.46 -9.00 -30.28
C ALA A 101 32.68 -7.73 -30.68
N PRO A 102 32.39 -7.49 -31.96
CA PRO A 102 32.17 -6.18 -32.57
C PRO A 102 30.74 -5.63 -32.39
N PRO A 103 30.45 -4.38 -32.81
CA PRO A 103 29.29 -3.62 -32.33
C PRO A 103 27.99 -4.11 -32.98
N ALA A 104 27.03 -4.44 -32.13
CA ALA A 104 25.66 -4.73 -32.53
C ALA A 104 24.72 -3.65 -31.96
N GLU A 105 23.70 -3.39 -32.76
CA GLU A 105 22.65 -2.40 -32.64
C GLU A 105 22.09 -2.16 -31.24
N VAL A 106 21.87 -0.87 -30.93
CA VAL A 106 21.32 -0.35 -29.69
C VAL A 106 19.86 -0.76 -29.54
N ASN A 107 19.58 -1.76 -28.74
CA ASN A 107 18.24 -2.04 -28.24
C ASN A 107 18.02 -1.24 -26.94
N LEU A 108 17.22 -0.19 -27.05
CA LEU A 108 16.77 0.63 -25.94
C LEU A 108 15.90 -0.18 -24.97
N SER A 109 16.20 -0.09 -23.68
CA SER A 109 15.47 -0.76 -22.59
C SER A 109 14.01 -0.27 -22.48
N ALA A 110 13.13 -1.07 -21.90
CA ALA A 110 11.72 -0.74 -21.70
C ALA A 110 11.54 0.56 -20.87
N GLN A 111 12.50 0.92 -20.03
CA GLN A 111 12.50 2.16 -19.23
C GLN A 111 12.73 3.42 -20.10
N ASP A 112 13.56 3.33 -21.15
CA ASP A 112 13.82 4.45 -22.05
C ASP A 112 12.65 4.73 -22.99
N ARG A 113 11.78 3.75 -23.21
CA ARG A 113 10.54 3.93 -23.99
C ARG A 113 9.44 4.60 -23.17
N LEU A 114 9.40 4.35 -21.85
CA LEU A 114 8.42 4.95 -20.93
C LEU A 114 8.72 6.44 -20.70
N SER A 115 9.98 6.81 -20.58
CA SER A 115 10.39 8.21 -20.38
C SER A 115 10.13 9.10 -21.57
N LYS A 116 10.13 8.58 -22.80
CA LYS A 116 9.78 9.33 -24.02
C LYS A 116 8.28 9.57 -24.20
N LEU A 117 7.42 8.78 -23.57
CA LEU A 117 5.96 8.95 -23.61
C LEU A 117 5.45 10.01 -22.61
N LEU A 118 6.26 10.39 -21.63
CA LEU A 118 5.89 11.33 -20.55
C LEU A 118 6.32 12.78 -20.79
N THR A 119 6.97 13.11 -21.92
CA THR A 119 7.47 14.44 -22.24
C THR A 119 6.82 15.05 -23.48
N SER A 120 5.50 15.11 -23.56
CA SER A 120 4.79 15.91 -24.57
C SER A 120 4.03 17.07 -23.89
N PRO A 121 4.09 18.30 -24.44
CA PRO A 121 3.52 19.48 -23.81
C PRO A 121 1.98 19.52 -23.90
N PRO A 122 1.29 20.28 -23.03
CA PRO A 122 -0.16 20.32 -22.94
C PRO A 122 -0.79 21.06 -24.12
N ILE A 123 -1.81 20.47 -24.73
CA ILE A 123 -2.66 21.09 -25.73
C ILE A 123 -3.85 21.75 -25.03
N SER A 124 -4.06 23.03 -25.36
CA SER A 124 -5.13 23.89 -24.86
C SER A 124 -6.54 23.44 -25.29
N PRO A 125 -7.60 23.77 -24.52
CA PRO A 125 -8.94 23.30 -24.78
C PRO A 125 -9.71 24.24 -25.71
N SER A 126 -10.21 23.76 -26.82
CA SER A 126 -11.45 24.22 -27.44
C SER A 126 -11.98 23.20 -28.45
N ALA A 127 -13.16 22.71 -28.24
CA ALA A 127 -14.24 22.47 -29.18
C ALA A 127 -15.15 21.30 -28.79
N THR A 128 -16.42 21.64 -28.54
CA THR A 128 -17.68 20.94 -28.87
C THR A 128 -17.80 19.43 -28.59
N LEU A 129 -18.70 19.16 -27.66
CA LEU A 129 -19.34 17.89 -27.34
C LEU A 129 -19.89 17.16 -28.59
N SER A 130 -19.33 16.03 -28.91
CA SER A 130 -20.00 14.94 -29.59
C SER A 130 -19.72 13.66 -28.83
N ALA A 131 -20.81 12.93 -28.52
CA ALA A 131 -20.77 11.67 -27.80
C ALA A 131 -19.93 10.64 -28.57
N THR A 132 -18.72 10.40 -28.09
CA THR A 132 -17.85 9.30 -28.51
C THR A 132 -17.52 8.47 -27.28
N SER A 133 -17.69 7.17 -27.43
CA SER A 133 -17.34 6.12 -26.48
C SER A 133 -16.05 6.38 -25.72
N PRO A 134 -15.93 6.01 -24.44
CA PRO A 134 -14.73 6.27 -23.65
C PRO A 134 -13.51 5.62 -24.31
N ASN A 135 -12.44 6.42 -24.49
CA ASN A 135 -11.13 5.95 -24.94
C ASN A 135 -10.57 4.96 -23.92
N PHE A 136 -10.68 3.67 -24.22
CA PHE A 136 -9.98 2.65 -23.47
C PHE A 136 -8.48 2.76 -23.73
N PRO A 137 -7.63 2.70 -22.69
CA PRO A 137 -6.21 2.46 -22.91
C PRO A 137 -6.07 1.09 -23.59
N LYS A 138 -5.39 1.03 -24.75
CA LYS A 138 -5.06 -0.24 -25.41
C LYS A 138 -4.42 -1.16 -24.38
N PRO A 139 -4.88 -2.43 -24.25
CA PRO A 139 -4.17 -3.39 -23.44
C PRO A 139 -2.73 -3.47 -23.95
N PRO A 140 -1.73 -3.47 -23.06
CA PRO A 140 -0.34 -3.60 -23.48
C PRO A 140 -0.18 -4.93 -24.23
N SER A 141 0.42 -4.90 -25.39
CA SER A 141 0.55 -6.02 -26.32
C SER A 141 1.45 -7.17 -25.84
N ILE A 142 1.82 -7.25 -24.62
CA ILE A 142 2.40 -8.38 -23.87
C ILE A 142 2.26 -7.96 -22.40
N ALA A 143 1.25 -8.45 -21.71
CA ALA A 143 1.04 -8.14 -20.31
C ALA A 143 1.67 -9.23 -19.45
N PRO A 144 2.79 -8.94 -18.75
CA PRO A 144 3.29 -9.87 -17.73
C PRO A 144 2.43 -9.90 -16.46
N ASP A 145 1.45 -8.96 -16.26
CA ASP A 145 0.63 -8.87 -15.06
C ASP A 145 -0.85 -8.52 -15.37
N LEU A 146 -1.51 -9.37 -16.15
CA LEU A 146 -2.96 -9.26 -16.38
C LEU A 146 -3.78 -9.15 -15.07
N PRO A 147 -3.47 -9.92 -13.99
CA PRO A 147 -4.16 -9.80 -12.71
C PRO A 147 -4.02 -8.41 -12.05
N GLU A 148 -2.86 -7.78 -12.14
CA GLU A 148 -2.64 -6.44 -11.58
C GLU A 148 -3.40 -5.38 -12.37
N TRP A 149 -3.41 -5.46 -13.70
CA TRP A 149 -4.18 -4.57 -14.55
C TRP A 149 -5.68 -4.67 -14.28
N ARG A 150 -6.22 -5.91 -14.15
CA ARG A 150 -7.63 -6.15 -13.81
C ARG A 150 -8.00 -5.49 -12.49
N GLN A 151 -7.16 -5.66 -11.48
CA GLN A 151 -7.39 -5.09 -10.16
C GLN A 151 -7.33 -3.56 -10.17
N ASN A 152 -6.37 -2.98 -10.90
CA ASN A 152 -6.23 -1.54 -11.02
C ASN A 152 -7.44 -0.92 -11.75
N TRP A 153 -7.87 -1.50 -12.88
CA TRP A 153 -9.05 -1.07 -13.61
C TRP A 153 -10.31 -1.12 -12.74
N LEU A 154 -10.53 -2.24 -12.04
CA LEU A 154 -11.68 -2.40 -11.14
C LEU A 154 -11.67 -1.37 -10.00
N ASN A 155 -10.51 -1.13 -9.40
CA ASN A 155 -10.35 -0.16 -8.32
C ASN A 155 -10.61 1.27 -8.81
N GLU A 156 -10.17 1.61 -10.02
CA GLU A 156 -10.38 2.92 -10.61
C GLU A 156 -11.87 3.16 -10.92
N ARG A 157 -12.53 2.18 -11.55
CA ARG A 157 -13.97 2.26 -11.84
C ARG A 157 -14.81 2.30 -10.56
N LEU A 158 -14.50 1.50 -9.55
CA LEU A 158 -15.18 1.58 -8.25
C LEU A 158 -14.99 2.94 -7.60
N ARG A 159 -13.82 3.58 -7.76
CA ARG A 159 -13.57 4.92 -7.23
C ARG A 159 -14.43 5.98 -7.94
N GLU A 160 -14.58 5.88 -9.26
CA GLU A 160 -15.45 6.78 -10.04
C GLU A 160 -16.92 6.70 -9.61
N LEU A 161 -17.37 5.52 -9.18
CA LEU A 161 -18.73 5.23 -8.75
C LEU A 161 -18.92 5.29 -7.21
N GLU A 162 -17.95 5.86 -6.49
CA GLU A 162 -17.94 5.83 -5.02
C GLU A 162 -19.17 6.48 -4.41
N ASP A 163 -19.68 7.55 -4.99
CA ASP A 163 -20.85 8.29 -4.50
C ASP A 163 -22.15 7.45 -4.50
N ASP A 164 -22.22 6.38 -5.29
CA ASP A 164 -23.40 5.51 -5.37
C ASP A 164 -23.48 4.50 -4.21
N TYR A 165 -22.35 4.12 -3.62
CA TYR A 165 -22.29 3.10 -2.58
C TYR A 165 -21.63 3.57 -1.26
N VAL A 166 -21.21 4.84 -1.17
CA VAL A 166 -20.66 5.42 0.06
C VAL A 166 -21.60 6.50 0.57
N THR A 167 -21.91 6.45 1.85
CA THR A 167 -22.60 7.52 2.56
C THR A 167 -21.67 8.16 3.56
N SER A 168 -21.92 9.40 3.96
CA SER A 168 -21.13 10.10 4.96
C SER A 168 -21.99 10.70 6.05
N LYS A 169 -21.43 10.77 7.27
CA LYS A 169 -21.97 11.55 8.38
C LYS A 169 -20.85 12.40 8.99
N GLN A 170 -21.21 13.44 9.68
CA GLN A 170 -20.25 14.22 10.47
C GLN A 170 -20.25 13.74 11.91
N ILE A 171 -19.07 13.66 12.51
CA ILE A 171 -18.87 13.53 13.96
C ILE A 171 -18.13 14.75 14.46
N LYS A 172 -18.40 15.12 15.71
CA LYS A 172 -17.68 16.17 16.43
C LYS A 172 -16.60 15.54 17.29
N VAL A 173 -15.39 16.09 17.21
CA VAL A 173 -14.23 15.59 17.96
C VAL A 173 -13.63 16.71 18.77
N ARG A 174 -13.42 16.45 20.06
CA ARG A 174 -12.69 17.31 20.96
C ARG A 174 -11.30 16.76 21.20
N VAL A 175 -10.27 17.53 20.89
CA VAL A 175 -8.85 17.17 21.09
C VAL A 175 -8.26 18.11 22.11
N CYS A 176 -7.67 17.53 23.13
CA CYS A 176 -7.08 18.24 24.27
C CYS A 176 -5.61 17.85 24.40
N THR A 177 -4.70 18.82 24.61
CA THR A 177 -3.29 18.54 24.88
C THR A 177 -2.75 19.39 26.02
N TRP A 178 -1.94 18.79 26.88
CA TRP A 178 -1.34 19.49 28.02
C TRP A 178 -0.10 18.76 28.54
N ASN A 179 1.01 19.47 28.66
CA ASN A 179 2.16 19.06 29.46
C ASN A 179 1.89 19.41 30.92
N VAL A 180 1.79 18.41 31.77
CA VAL A 180 1.34 18.58 33.17
C VAL A 180 2.48 18.77 34.17
N PHE A 181 3.73 18.72 33.72
CA PHE A 181 4.92 18.97 34.55
C PHE A 181 4.99 18.09 35.81
N GLY A 182 4.65 16.81 35.71
CA GLY A 182 4.62 15.86 36.85
C GLY A 182 3.52 16.12 37.86
N LYS A 183 2.66 17.11 37.69
CA LYS A 183 1.61 17.51 38.62
C LYS A 183 0.34 16.72 38.43
N GLN A 184 -0.41 16.59 39.53
CA GLN A 184 -1.74 15.97 39.53
C GLN A 184 -2.78 17.00 39.94
N PRO A 185 -3.86 17.21 39.17
CA PRO A 185 -4.91 18.13 39.52
C PRO A 185 -5.70 17.61 40.71
N THR A 186 -6.07 18.52 41.59
CA THR A 186 -7.00 18.30 42.72
C THR A 186 -8.41 18.76 42.37
N GLU A 187 -8.55 19.53 41.29
CA GLU A 187 -9.80 20.11 40.80
C GLU A 187 -10.22 19.50 39.49
N SER A 188 -11.51 19.69 39.15
CA SER A 188 -12.04 19.25 37.83
C SER A 188 -11.35 19.99 36.69
N LEU A 189 -11.06 19.27 35.60
CA LEU A 189 -10.54 19.85 34.38
C LEU A 189 -11.66 20.14 33.37
N GLN A 190 -12.89 20.30 33.85
CA GLN A 190 -14.07 20.58 33.04
C GLN A 190 -13.85 21.78 32.11
N ASP A 191 -13.34 22.88 32.66
CA ASP A 191 -13.15 24.15 31.95
C ASP A 191 -12.16 24.02 30.75
N TRP A 192 -11.37 22.99 30.73
CA TRP A 192 -10.48 22.67 29.60
C TRP A 192 -11.08 21.63 28.66
N ILE A 193 -11.58 20.52 29.20
CA ILE A 193 -12.07 19.40 28.38
C ILE A 193 -13.41 19.78 27.74
N ILE A 194 -14.34 20.38 28.48
CA ILE A 194 -15.67 20.79 27.98
C ILE A 194 -16.05 22.12 28.64
N PRO A 195 -15.45 23.24 28.22
CA PRO A 195 -15.73 24.56 28.81
C PRO A 195 -17.17 25.01 28.56
N ASP A 196 -17.76 24.65 27.44
CA ASP A 196 -19.17 24.90 27.11
C ASP A 196 -19.85 23.61 26.65
N PRO A 197 -20.67 22.96 27.49
CA PRO A 197 -21.35 21.72 27.14
C PRO A 197 -22.24 21.82 25.87
N HIS A 198 -22.75 23.00 25.54
CA HIS A 198 -23.57 23.19 24.34
C HIS A 198 -22.72 23.23 23.07
N ARG A 199 -21.57 23.90 23.14
CA ARG A 199 -20.63 24.02 22.01
C ARG A 199 -19.69 22.83 21.91
N ASP A 200 -19.14 22.37 23.04
CA ASP A 200 -17.99 21.47 23.07
C ASP A 200 -18.35 20.00 23.35
N LYS A 201 -19.64 19.69 23.60
CA LYS A 201 -20.10 18.30 23.59
C LYS A 201 -19.73 17.65 22.26
N SER A 202 -19.02 16.54 22.34
CA SER A 202 -18.44 15.86 21.18
C SER A 202 -18.74 14.37 21.19
N ASP A 203 -18.69 13.76 20.01
CA ASP A 203 -18.88 12.31 19.84
C ASP A 203 -17.61 11.53 20.23
N LEU A 204 -16.43 12.16 20.07
CA LEU A 204 -15.11 11.61 20.43
C LEU A 204 -14.30 12.65 21.20
N TYR A 205 -13.73 12.24 22.33
CA TYR A 205 -12.80 13.04 23.13
C TYR A 205 -11.43 12.38 23.11
N VAL A 206 -10.40 13.15 22.72
CA VAL A 206 -8.99 12.72 22.66
C VAL A 206 -8.19 13.59 23.61
N ILE A 207 -7.58 12.97 24.62
CA ILE A 207 -6.82 13.67 25.66
C ILE A 207 -5.37 13.23 25.57
N CYS A 208 -4.49 14.17 25.28
CA CYS A 208 -3.05 14.01 25.07
C CYS A 208 -2.31 14.68 26.22
N LEU A 209 -1.62 13.90 27.03
CA LEU A 209 -0.88 14.39 28.18
C LEU A 209 0.61 14.12 28.03
N GLN A 210 1.44 15.04 28.51
CA GLN A 210 2.88 14.90 28.55
C GLN A 210 3.37 15.18 29.98
N GLU A 211 4.47 14.55 30.35
CA GLU A 211 5.09 14.62 31.68
C GLU A 211 4.15 14.21 32.82
N ILE A 212 3.28 13.20 32.63
CA ILE A 212 2.43 12.66 33.68
C ILE A 212 3.23 11.95 34.78
N ASP A 213 4.43 11.49 34.45
CA ASP A 213 5.40 10.85 35.33
C ASP A 213 6.82 11.22 34.89
N ASP A 214 7.58 11.85 35.77
CA ASP A 214 8.97 12.26 35.58
C ASP A 214 9.94 11.50 36.50
N THR A 215 9.43 10.49 37.21
CA THR A 215 10.22 9.70 38.15
C THR A 215 11.21 8.78 37.46
N PRO A 216 12.42 8.54 38.01
CA PRO A 216 13.36 7.58 37.44
C PRO A 216 12.78 6.15 37.27
N GLU A 217 11.88 5.76 38.17
CA GLU A 217 11.21 4.48 38.18
C GLU A 217 10.34 4.26 36.93
N ALA A 218 9.73 5.33 36.41
CA ALA A 218 8.88 5.28 35.20
C ALA A 218 9.63 4.85 33.94
N TYR A 219 10.95 5.06 33.90
CA TYR A 219 11.81 4.61 32.78
C TYR A 219 12.13 3.11 32.84
N ILE A 220 12.00 2.51 34.01
CA ILE A 220 12.37 1.11 34.24
C ILE A 220 11.14 0.21 34.22
N ARG A 221 10.03 0.70 34.78
CA ARG A 221 8.82 -0.09 34.97
C ARG A 221 7.57 0.71 34.67
N TYR A 222 6.73 0.18 33.78
CA TYR A 222 5.36 0.68 33.62
C TYR A 222 4.55 0.45 34.89
N THR A 223 3.88 1.50 35.36
CA THR A 223 2.97 1.45 36.49
C THR A 223 1.61 2.01 36.08
N PRO A 224 0.54 1.20 36.13
CA PRO A 224 -0.79 1.61 35.64
C PRO A 224 -1.46 2.68 36.47
N GLN A 225 -0.90 2.98 37.68
CA GLN A 225 -1.52 3.94 38.63
C GLN A 225 -1.64 5.34 38.02
N ARG A 226 -0.62 5.81 37.29
CA ARG A 226 -0.63 7.14 36.64
C ARG A 226 -1.65 7.20 35.52
N GLU A 227 -1.67 6.19 34.68
CA GLU A 227 -2.65 6.09 33.62
C GLU A 227 -4.08 6.03 34.17
N ASN A 228 -4.35 5.16 35.13
CA ASN A 228 -5.67 5.04 35.76
C ASN A 228 -6.13 6.33 36.38
N PHE A 229 -5.24 7.03 37.14
CA PHE A 229 -5.55 8.32 37.74
C PHE A 229 -6.01 9.33 36.66
N TRP A 230 -5.25 9.50 35.58
CA TRP A 230 -5.59 10.47 34.56
C TRP A 230 -6.83 10.06 33.74
N CYS A 231 -7.06 8.77 33.54
CA CYS A 231 -8.32 8.27 32.96
C CYS A 231 -9.52 8.65 33.85
N GLU A 232 -9.42 8.45 35.18
CA GLU A 232 -10.49 8.83 36.11
C GLU A 232 -10.73 10.33 36.15
N VAL A 233 -9.67 11.15 36.19
CA VAL A 233 -9.78 12.62 36.19
C VAL A 233 -10.48 13.09 34.92
N ALA A 234 -10.08 12.58 33.75
CA ALA A 234 -10.68 12.93 32.50
C ALA A 234 -12.16 12.52 32.41
N GLN A 235 -12.49 11.29 32.82
CA GLN A 235 -13.86 10.81 32.84
C GLN A 235 -14.75 11.63 33.76
N LYS A 236 -14.32 11.85 35.00
CA LYS A 236 -15.06 12.66 35.97
C LYS A 236 -15.26 14.10 35.48
N SER A 237 -14.26 14.68 34.82
CA SER A 237 -14.37 16.03 34.26
C SER A 237 -15.40 16.10 33.09
N ILE A 238 -15.51 15.07 32.28
CA ILE A 238 -16.55 14.98 31.25
C ILE A 238 -17.92 14.78 31.89
N GLU A 239 -18.05 13.86 32.82
CA GLU A 239 -19.33 13.54 33.49
C GLU A 239 -19.87 14.71 34.33
N SER A 240 -18.98 15.54 34.93
CA SER A 240 -19.37 16.71 35.71
C SER A 240 -20.11 17.77 34.90
N THR A 241 -20.02 17.75 33.58
CA THR A 241 -20.78 18.62 32.65
C THR A 241 -22.22 18.17 32.42
N GLY A 242 -22.64 17.06 33.03
CA GLY A 242 -23.94 16.43 32.78
C GLY A 242 -23.98 15.53 31.55
N ILE A 243 -22.86 15.34 30.85
CA ILE A 243 -22.70 14.36 29.79
C ILE A 243 -22.51 13.00 30.46
N GLN A 244 -23.55 12.19 30.41
CA GLN A 244 -23.51 10.81 30.92
C GLN A 244 -23.15 9.86 29.76
N ASN A 245 -22.64 8.68 30.10
CA ASN A 245 -22.41 7.58 29.16
C ASN A 245 -21.27 7.81 28.15
N VAL A 246 -20.14 8.34 28.60
CA VAL A 246 -18.91 8.27 27.82
C VAL A 246 -18.16 6.98 28.11
N ILE A 247 -17.70 6.33 27.05
CA ILE A 247 -17.03 5.02 27.10
C ILE A 247 -15.55 5.21 26.75
N LYS A 248 -14.65 4.76 27.62
CA LYS A 248 -13.23 4.70 27.30
C LYS A 248 -12.98 3.64 26.22
N VAL A 249 -12.52 4.06 25.04
CA VAL A 249 -12.23 3.17 23.92
C VAL A 249 -10.81 2.63 24.00
N SER A 250 -9.85 3.50 24.36
CA SER A 250 -8.44 3.14 24.43
C SER A 250 -7.66 4.14 25.28
N SER A 251 -6.57 3.67 25.85
CA SER A 251 -5.50 4.51 26.41
C SER A 251 -4.15 3.86 26.11
N GLN A 252 -3.11 4.68 25.97
CA GLN A 252 -1.73 4.23 25.78
C GLN A 252 -0.76 5.15 26.49
N GLN A 253 0.03 4.58 27.39
CA GLN A 253 1.09 5.29 28.10
C GLN A 253 2.47 4.89 27.55
N LEU A 254 3.39 5.85 27.53
CA LEU A 254 4.83 5.66 27.37
C LEU A 254 5.54 6.61 28.35
N VAL A 255 6.04 6.08 29.47
CA VAL A 255 6.66 6.90 30.54
C VAL A 255 5.75 8.07 30.92
N GLY A 256 6.13 9.30 30.58
CA GLY A 256 5.38 10.52 30.83
C GLY A 256 4.34 10.89 29.77
N LEU A 257 4.24 10.17 28.67
CA LEU A 257 3.23 10.42 27.63
C LEU A 257 2.01 9.55 27.84
N LEU A 258 0.82 10.12 27.68
CA LEU A 258 -0.45 9.39 27.75
C LEU A 258 -1.43 9.94 26.74
N ILE A 259 -2.00 9.07 25.90
CA ILE A 259 -3.18 9.37 25.09
C ILE A 259 -4.38 8.58 25.60
N ILE A 260 -5.53 9.23 25.69
CA ILE A 260 -6.80 8.61 26.10
C ILE A 260 -7.86 8.98 25.07
N ALA A 261 -8.68 8.01 24.65
CA ALA A 261 -9.81 8.22 23.77
C ALA A 261 -11.11 7.77 24.45
N TYR A 262 -12.10 8.67 24.53
CA TYR A 262 -13.46 8.41 24.96
C TYR A 262 -14.43 8.69 23.84
N VAL A 263 -15.51 7.91 23.76
CA VAL A 263 -16.62 8.13 22.82
C VAL A 263 -17.93 8.29 23.56
N ASP A 264 -18.82 9.11 23.00
CA ASP A 264 -20.23 9.14 23.41
C ASP A 264 -20.88 7.79 23.08
N GLU A 265 -21.74 7.29 23.97
CA GLU A 265 -22.41 5.99 23.79
C GLU A 265 -23.17 5.91 22.46
N SER A 266 -23.68 7.04 21.96
CA SER A 266 -24.45 7.10 20.71
C SER A 266 -23.68 6.61 19.47
N ILE A 267 -22.33 6.72 19.49
CA ILE A 267 -21.48 6.24 18.39
C ILE A 267 -20.67 5.00 18.74
N ALA A 268 -20.79 4.48 19.96
CA ALA A 268 -19.97 3.36 20.43
C ALA A 268 -20.10 2.11 19.55
N GLN A 269 -21.29 1.84 19.05
CA GLN A 269 -21.54 0.71 18.11
C GLN A 269 -20.88 0.86 16.75
N ASP A 270 -20.53 2.08 16.35
CA ASP A 270 -19.87 2.38 15.09
C ASP A 270 -18.33 2.22 15.20
N ILE A 271 -17.82 2.04 16.44
CA ILE A 271 -16.40 1.90 16.70
C ILE A 271 -15.94 0.46 16.53
N SER A 272 -14.86 0.26 15.83
CA SER A 272 -14.25 -1.06 15.63
C SER A 272 -12.74 -0.95 15.39
N ASN A 273 -12.04 -2.09 15.37
CA ASN A 273 -10.62 -2.18 15.03
C ASN A 273 -9.73 -1.21 15.83
N VAL A 274 -9.98 -1.12 17.13
CA VAL A 274 -9.19 -0.28 18.05
C VAL A 274 -7.83 -0.94 18.26
N SER A 275 -6.77 -0.15 18.12
CA SER A 275 -5.38 -0.54 18.42
C SER A 275 -4.60 0.65 18.93
N SER A 276 -3.63 0.39 19.79
CA SER A 276 -2.73 1.41 20.30
C SER A 276 -1.28 0.96 20.18
N THR A 277 -0.37 1.92 20.13
CA THR A 277 1.07 1.70 20.02
C THR A 277 1.84 2.91 20.55
N TYR A 278 3.14 2.77 20.70
CA TYR A 278 4.02 3.85 21.14
C TYR A 278 5.42 3.73 20.54
N LEU A 279 6.18 4.82 20.60
CA LEU A 279 7.57 4.89 20.18
C LEU A 279 8.34 5.89 21.03
N GLY A 280 9.45 5.49 21.64
CA GLY A 280 10.41 6.40 22.27
C GLY A 280 11.44 6.90 21.24
N THR A 281 11.68 8.23 21.21
CA THR A 281 12.69 8.90 20.37
C THR A 281 13.82 9.52 21.19
N GLY A 282 13.70 9.50 22.53
CA GLY A 282 14.76 9.98 23.42
C GLY A 282 16.06 9.21 23.28
N THR A 283 17.11 9.67 23.99
CA THR A 283 18.41 9.03 24.00
C THR A 283 18.29 7.53 24.26
N LEU A 284 18.82 6.69 23.37
CA LEU A 284 18.72 5.23 23.39
C LEU A 284 17.27 4.69 23.29
N GLY A 285 16.34 5.48 22.75
CA GLY A 285 14.94 5.07 22.66
C GLY A 285 14.20 5.13 24.00
N MET A 286 14.75 5.83 24.99
CA MET A 286 14.05 6.08 26.25
C MET A 286 12.77 6.90 26.01
N GLY A 287 11.68 6.50 26.67
CA GLY A 287 10.34 7.04 26.44
C GLY A 287 10.06 8.43 27.03
N ASN A 288 11.08 9.19 27.45
CA ASN A 288 10.90 10.59 27.90
C ASN A 288 10.54 11.54 26.75
N LYS A 289 10.88 11.19 25.53
CA LYS A 289 10.47 11.82 24.29
C LYS A 289 9.99 10.73 23.33
N GLY A 290 9.04 11.07 22.47
CA GLY A 290 8.45 10.11 21.56
C GLY A 290 6.98 10.38 21.29
N ALA A 291 6.24 9.31 21.01
CA ALA A 291 4.81 9.40 20.77
C ALA A 291 4.04 8.17 21.30
N THR A 292 2.80 8.42 21.69
CA THR A 292 1.77 7.40 21.88
C THR A 292 0.68 7.60 20.85
N ALA A 293 0.12 6.52 20.35
CA ALA A 293 -0.86 6.57 19.27
C ALA A 293 -2.01 5.60 19.49
N VAL A 294 -3.20 6.03 19.11
CA VAL A 294 -4.41 5.21 19.05
C VAL A 294 -4.95 5.26 17.64
N ARG A 295 -5.32 4.11 17.12
CA ARG A 295 -6.02 3.97 15.86
C ARG A 295 -7.33 3.25 16.09
N LEU A 296 -8.40 3.81 15.56
CA LEU A 296 -9.74 3.24 15.65
C LEU A 296 -10.47 3.43 14.32
N LYS A 297 -11.46 2.60 14.08
CA LYS A 297 -12.32 2.69 12.91
C LYS A 297 -13.71 3.13 13.35
N VAL A 298 -14.20 4.26 12.81
CA VAL A 298 -15.56 4.74 12.98
C VAL A 298 -16.31 4.47 11.69
N CYS A 299 -17.37 3.66 11.73
CA CYS A 299 -18.01 3.11 10.52
C CYS A 299 -16.96 2.46 9.60
N ASP A 300 -16.70 3.02 8.41
CA ASP A 300 -15.66 2.53 7.51
C ASP A 300 -14.45 3.47 7.40
N THR A 301 -14.37 4.51 8.22
CA THR A 301 -13.25 5.47 8.27
C THR A 301 -12.29 5.15 9.41
N TYR A 302 -11.02 4.98 9.10
CA TYR A 302 -9.98 4.90 10.13
C TYR A 302 -9.57 6.28 10.59
N LEU A 303 -9.43 6.44 11.91
CA LEU A 303 -8.85 7.62 12.56
C LEU A 303 -7.54 7.19 13.22
N THR A 304 -6.47 7.95 12.96
CA THR A 304 -5.19 7.81 13.66
C THR A 304 -4.98 9.04 14.53
N LEU A 305 -4.79 8.83 15.82
CA LEU A 305 -4.64 9.84 16.86
C LEU A 305 -3.25 9.71 17.46
N ILE A 306 -2.45 10.78 17.44
CA ILE A 306 -1.07 10.77 17.93
C ILE A 306 -0.91 11.85 18.99
N ASN A 307 -0.33 11.46 20.11
CA ASN A 307 0.20 12.35 21.14
C ASN A 307 1.73 12.27 21.11
N SER A 308 2.42 13.38 21.00
CA SER A 308 3.88 13.38 21.02
C SER A 308 4.46 14.40 21.98
N HIS A 309 5.68 14.10 22.46
CA HIS A 309 6.54 15.02 23.16
C HIS A 309 7.91 14.99 22.51
N LEU A 310 8.22 16.02 21.71
CA LEU A 310 9.43 16.05 20.87
C LEU A 310 10.62 16.68 21.63
N ALA A 311 11.81 16.62 21.00
CA ALA A 311 13.05 17.09 21.58
C ALA A 311 12.96 18.55 22.07
N ALA A 312 13.39 18.79 23.31
CA ALA A 312 13.37 20.11 23.96
C ALA A 312 14.51 21.03 23.45
N PHE A 313 14.58 22.23 23.98
CA PHE A 313 15.55 23.32 23.78
C PHE A 313 15.39 24.10 22.48
N GLN A 314 15.81 25.38 22.57
CA GLN A 314 15.64 26.38 21.50
C GLN A 314 16.28 25.95 20.19
N GLU A 315 17.51 25.48 20.23
CA GLU A 315 18.36 25.20 19.08
C GLU A 315 18.09 23.83 18.44
N GLN A 316 17.26 22.99 19.10
CA GLN A 316 17.06 21.59 18.74
C GLN A 316 15.91 21.36 17.72
N TYR A 317 15.59 22.33 16.87
CA TYR A 317 14.51 22.16 15.88
C TYR A 317 14.78 21.01 14.89
N GLU A 318 16.04 20.75 14.54
CA GLU A 318 16.40 19.61 13.68
C GLU A 318 16.21 18.27 14.41
N ALA A 319 16.44 18.23 15.73
CA ALA A 319 16.14 17.03 16.52
C ALA A 319 14.64 16.76 16.53
N ARG A 320 13.80 17.79 16.68
CA ARG A 320 12.32 17.67 16.57
C ARG A 320 11.90 17.14 15.20
N ASN A 321 12.51 17.65 14.13
CA ASN A 321 12.25 17.15 12.77
C ASN A 321 12.65 15.67 12.63
N ARG A 322 13.76 15.23 13.23
CA ARG A 322 14.16 13.81 13.24
C ARG A 322 13.19 12.96 14.05
N ASP A 323 12.76 13.42 15.24
CA ASP A 323 11.74 12.72 16.05
C ASP A 323 10.45 12.53 15.25
N TYR A 324 9.96 13.58 14.58
CA TYR A 324 8.79 13.51 13.70
C TYR A 324 8.97 12.44 12.61
N LEU A 325 10.09 12.46 11.90
CA LEU A 325 10.38 11.49 10.84
C LEU A 325 10.48 10.06 11.37
N GLU A 326 11.08 9.88 12.55
CA GLU A 326 11.19 8.57 13.19
C GLU A 326 9.81 8.03 13.60
N ILE A 327 8.97 8.87 14.17
CA ILE A 327 7.58 8.53 14.51
C ILE A 327 6.82 8.12 13.24
N CYS A 328 6.91 8.90 12.16
CA CYS A 328 6.25 8.60 10.89
C CYS A 328 6.69 7.25 10.27
N ARG A 329 7.96 6.90 10.43
CA ARG A 329 8.54 5.68 9.83
C ARG A 329 8.29 4.43 10.66
N ARG A 330 8.26 4.55 11.99
CA ARG A 330 8.32 3.40 12.91
C ARG A 330 7.00 3.10 13.61
N ILE A 331 6.11 4.07 13.79
CA ILE A 331 4.79 3.78 14.35
C ILE A 331 3.96 3.02 13.31
N THR A 332 3.59 1.80 13.68
CA THR A 332 2.74 0.93 12.85
C THR A 332 1.66 0.26 13.70
N PHE A 333 0.53 -0.03 13.09
CA PHE A 333 -0.60 -0.69 13.73
C PHE A 333 -0.84 -2.06 13.09
N PRO A 334 -1.14 -3.10 13.87
CA PRO A 334 -1.44 -4.42 13.34
C PRO A 334 -2.67 -4.35 12.42
N THR A 335 -2.55 -4.90 11.22
CA THR A 335 -3.68 -5.09 10.31
C THR A 335 -4.15 -6.52 10.39
N ARG A 336 -5.47 -6.74 10.58
CA ARG A 336 -6.02 -8.09 10.44
C ARG A 336 -5.90 -8.53 8.98
N PRO A 337 -5.48 -9.79 8.70
CA PRO A 337 -5.50 -10.33 7.36
C PRO A 337 -6.95 -10.31 6.84
N GLY A 338 -7.20 -9.59 5.78
CA GLY A 338 -8.47 -9.52 5.08
C GLY A 338 -8.20 -9.14 3.63
N PRO A 339 -9.12 -9.42 2.68
CA PRO A 339 -8.93 -9.01 1.30
C PRO A 339 -8.66 -7.50 1.23
N PRO A 340 -7.84 -7.04 0.28
CA PRO A 340 -7.54 -5.62 0.10
C PRO A 340 -8.85 -4.88 -0.19
N ARG A 341 -9.38 -4.21 0.81
CA ARG A 341 -10.55 -3.34 0.65
C ARG A 341 -10.03 -1.98 0.22
N SER A 342 -10.63 -1.39 -0.80
CA SER A 342 -10.37 -0.02 -1.18
C SER A 342 -10.61 0.88 0.03
N MET A 343 -9.53 1.25 0.70
CA MET A 343 -9.57 2.29 1.71
C MET A 343 -9.36 3.62 0.99
N VAL A 344 -10.17 4.60 1.30
CA VAL A 344 -9.77 5.99 1.15
C VAL A 344 -8.53 6.12 2.02
N SER A 345 -7.36 6.05 1.43
CA SER A 345 -6.09 6.31 2.11
C SER A 345 -5.64 7.70 1.71
N ILE A 346 -5.12 8.43 2.67
CA ILE A 346 -4.36 9.65 2.39
C ILE A 346 -3.32 9.27 1.35
N PRO A 347 -3.18 10.03 0.23
CA PRO A 347 -2.15 9.75 -0.75
C PRO A 347 -0.82 9.58 -0.03
N GLN A 348 -0.18 8.43 -0.16
CA GLN A 348 1.04 8.11 0.58
C GLN A 348 2.06 9.23 0.37
N LEU A 349 2.44 9.90 1.46
CA LEU A 349 3.64 10.69 1.53
C LEU A 349 4.83 9.75 1.28
N ARG A 350 5.24 9.64 0.02
CA ARG A 350 6.48 8.95 -0.32
C ARG A 350 7.64 9.81 0.12
N PHE A 351 8.16 9.56 1.29
CA PHE A 351 9.48 10.07 1.67
C PHE A 351 10.50 9.37 0.77
N GLY A 352 11.05 10.12 -0.18
CA GLY A 352 12.23 9.86 -1.00
C GLY A 352 12.69 8.42 -1.19
N GLY A 353 12.37 7.83 -2.35
CA GLY A 353 13.34 7.00 -3.04
C GLY A 353 13.60 5.58 -2.56
N GLU A 354 12.57 4.77 -2.26
CA GLU A 354 12.71 3.32 -2.37
C GLU A 354 11.45 2.74 -3.02
N GLY A 355 11.66 1.85 -3.98
CA GLY A 355 10.60 1.20 -4.75
C GLY A 355 9.61 0.40 -3.89
N PRO A 356 8.55 -0.18 -4.47
CA PRO A 356 7.49 -0.83 -3.74
C PRO A 356 8.04 -1.93 -2.84
N THR A 357 8.16 -1.61 -1.54
CA THR A 357 8.38 -2.62 -0.51
C THR A 357 7.14 -3.53 -0.47
N ALA A 358 7.35 -4.81 -0.30
CA ALA A 358 6.29 -5.79 -0.10
C ALA A 358 5.26 -5.27 0.91
N PRO A 359 3.94 -5.54 0.72
CA PRO A 359 2.91 -5.04 1.62
C PRO A 359 3.21 -5.49 3.05
N SER A 360 3.56 -4.53 3.91
CA SER A 360 3.74 -4.78 5.33
C SER A 360 2.42 -5.29 5.91
N PRO A 361 2.44 -6.32 6.77
CA PRO A 361 1.25 -6.77 7.48
C PRO A 361 0.70 -5.69 8.43
N ASN A 362 1.47 -4.63 8.69
CA ASN A 362 1.12 -3.51 9.55
C ASN A 362 0.80 -2.26 8.73
N ALA A 363 -0.14 -1.47 9.20
CA ALA A 363 -0.44 -0.16 8.63
C ALA A 363 0.42 0.91 9.29
N ASP A 364 1.08 1.74 8.49
CA ASP A 364 1.69 2.98 8.97
C ASP A 364 0.63 4.01 9.42
N ILE A 365 1.08 5.13 9.99
CA ILE A 365 0.18 6.18 10.51
C ILE A 365 -0.64 6.87 9.41
N PHE A 366 -0.17 6.89 8.16
CA PHE A 366 -0.84 7.53 7.03
C PHE A 366 -1.84 6.62 6.32
N ARG A 367 -1.84 5.33 6.62
CA ARG A 367 -2.84 4.40 6.11
C ARG A 367 -4.15 4.52 6.90
N THR A 368 -4.74 5.70 6.86
CA THR A 368 -5.90 6.13 7.65
C THR A 368 -6.81 7.04 6.83
N GLY A 369 -8.05 7.23 7.25
CA GLY A 369 -8.96 8.22 6.67
C GLY A 369 -8.63 9.63 7.15
N HIS A 370 -8.38 9.80 8.44
CA HIS A 370 -7.97 11.07 9.03
C HIS A 370 -6.88 10.83 10.07
N LEU A 371 -5.97 11.81 10.22
CA LEU A 371 -4.93 11.78 11.22
C LEU A 371 -4.97 13.07 12.04
N ILE A 372 -4.96 12.94 13.36
CA ILE A 372 -4.76 14.04 14.31
C ILE A 372 -3.43 13.83 14.99
N TRP A 373 -2.65 14.89 15.07
CA TRP A 373 -1.37 14.92 15.78
C TRP A 373 -1.38 16.05 16.78
N ALA A 374 -1.39 15.73 18.06
CA ALA A 374 -1.37 16.68 19.15
C ALA A 374 -0.16 16.43 20.06
N GLY A 375 0.16 17.39 20.91
CA GLY A 375 1.19 17.22 21.93
C GLY A 375 2.02 18.46 22.19
N ASP A 376 3.01 18.29 23.05
CA ASP A 376 4.11 19.23 23.23
C ASP A 376 5.15 18.98 22.12
N LEU A 377 4.99 19.69 21.01
CA LEU A 377 5.87 19.58 19.86
C LEU A 377 7.20 20.31 20.06
N ASN A 378 7.31 21.09 21.15
CA ASN A 378 8.53 21.78 21.60
C ASN A 378 9.16 22.76 20.59
N TYR A 379 8.51 23.10 19.48
CA TYR A 379 9.00 24.15 18.58
C TYR A 379 8.93 25.48 19.29
N ARG A 380 9.94 26.32 19.06
CA ARG A 380 10.15 27.58 19.77
C ARG A 380 9.99 28.78 18.84
N LEU A 381 10.17 29.98 19.37
CA LEU A 381 10.19 31.23 18.59
C LEU A 381 11.63 31.71 18.35
N ASN A 382 11.97 32.04 17.12
CA ASN A 382 13.28 32.55 16.73
C ASN A 382 13.38 34.08 17.00
N THR A 383 13.28 34.45 18.28
CA THR A 383 13.35 35.83 18.75
C THR A 383 13.98 35.89 20.16
N THR A 384 14.06 37.07 20.75
CA THR A 384 14.58 37.26 22.12
C THR A 384 13.48 37.12 23.18
N TYR A 385 13.86 36.81 24.42
CA TYR A 385 12.91 36.72 25.53
C TYR A 385 12.15 38.05 25.74
N ALA A 386 12.86 39.21 25.72
CA ALA A 386 12.26 40.53 25.92
C ALA A 386 11.23 40.86 24.83
N GLU A 387 11.53 40.60 23.57
CA GLU A 387 10.64 40.82 22.45
C GLU A 387 9.43 39.90 22.51
N ALA A 388 9.64 38.57 22.66
CA ALA A 388 8.56 37.61 22.77
C ALA A 388 7.61 37.91 23.94
N LYS A 389 8.17 38.26 25.08
CA LYS A 389 7.39 38.60 26.27
C LYS A 389 6.56 39.87 26.06
N ALA A 390 7.15 40.91 25.51
CA ALA A 390 6.45 42.18 25.27
C ALA A 390 5.25 41.97 24.31
N LEU A 391 5.44 41.22 23.23
CA LEU A 391 4.36 40.87 22.30
C LEU A 391 3.31 39.94 22.93
N ALA A 392 3.74 38.95 23.74
CA ALA A 392 2.83 37.99 24.38
C ALA A 392 1.98 38.64 25.48
N GLU A 393 2.49 39.66 26.17
CA GLU A 393 1.76 40.42 27.20
C GLU A 393 0.86 41.52 26.63
N SER A 394 1.03 41.86 25.35
CA SER A 394 0.20 42.83 24.65
C SER A 394 -1.27 42.34 24.53
N PRO A 395 -2.23 43.26 24.59
CA PRO A 395 -3.65 42.93 24.38
C PRO A 395 -4.03 42.82 22.87
N SER A 396 -3.11 43.14 21.97
CA SER A 396 -3.40 43.15 20.52
C SER A 396 -3.34 41.73 19.92
N ILE A 397 -4.33 41.39 19.09
CA ILE A 397 -4.34 40.14 18.30
C ILE A 397 -3.25 40.20 17.21
N ASP A 398 -2.92 41.38 16.69
CA ASP A 398 -1.87 41.52 15.66
C ASP A 398 -0.49 41.10 16.21
N ASP A 399 -0.27 41.24 17.51
CA ASP A 399 0.96 40.83 18.15
C ASP A 399 1.10 39.30 18.26
N CYS A 400 -0.01 38.55 18.35
CA CYS A 400 0.00 37.10 18.22
C CYS A 400 0.43 36.67 16.80
N SER A 401 -0.06 37.36 15.77
CA SER A 401 0.35 37.12 14.38
C SER A 401 1.83 37.42 14.18
N THR A 402 2.34 38.48 14.81
CA THR A 402 3.77 38.84 14.79
C THR A 402 4.61 37.76 15.49
N LEU A 403 4.20 37.26 16.64
CA LEU A 403 4.87 36.15 17.34
C LEU A 403 4.93 34.89 16.47
N LEU A 404 3.84 34.56 15.79
CA LEU A 404 3.74 33.39 14.93
C LEU A 404 4.62 33.49 13.66
N SER A 405 5.08 34.69 13.29
CA SER A 405 6.08 34.83 12.22
C SER A 405 7.46 34.30 12.61
N PHE A 406 7.76 34.23 13.91
CA PHE A 406 8.99 33.67 14.47
C PHE A 406 8.86 32.17 14.78
N ASP A 407 7.68 31.55 14.57
CA ASP A 407 7.41 30.16 14.96
C ASP A 407 8.23 29.16 14.13
N GLN A 408 9.05 28.38 14.84
CA GLN A 408 9.89 27.36 14.21
C GLN A 408 9.04 26.29 13.50
N LEU A 409 7.87 25.90 14.04
CA LEU A 409 7.04 24.88 13.42
C LEU A 409 6.55 25.34 12.05
N LYS A 410 6.01 26.56 11.95
CA LYS A 410 5.60 27.13 10.66
C LYS A 410 6.75 27.15 9.65
N GLN A 411 7.93 27.61 10.09
CA GLN A 411 9.13 27.64 9.25
C GLN A 411 9.52 26.21 8.75
N GLN A 412 9.40 25.20 9.60
CA GLN A 412 9.71 23.82 9.20
C GLN A 412 8.64 23.20 8.28
N ILE A 413 7.36 23.54 8.47
CA ILE A 413 6.26 23.16 7.56
C ILE A 413 6.49 23.79 6.18
N GLU A 414 6.74 25.10 6.11
CA GLU A 414 6.99 25.82 4.87
C GLU A 414 8.24 25.31 4.13
N ALA A 415 9.27 24.96 4.89
CA ALA A 415 10.50 24.36 4.34
C ALA A 415 10.33 22.89 3.92
N GLY A 416 9.17 22.27 4.15
CA GLY A 416 8.92 20.85 3.86
C GLY A 416 9.74 19.87 4.70
N LYS A 417 10.24 20.28 5.87
CA LYS A 417 11.13 19.49 6.73
C LYS A 417 10.38 18.62 7.74
N ALA A 418 9.23 19.10 8.23
CA ALA A 418 8.37 18.38 9.16
C ALA A 418 6.92 18.81 8.94
N PHE A 419 5.97 17.94 9.24
CA PHE A 419 4.53 18.18 9.19
C PHE A 419 4.02 18.77 7.85
N HIS A 420 4.77 18.53 6.79
CA HIS A 420 4.36 18.91 5.44
C HIS A 420 2.98 18.30 5.13
N GLN A 421 2.05 19.08 4.61
CA GLN A 421 0.64 18.75 4.36
C GLN A 421 -0.28 18.72 5.60
N PHE A 422 0.22 18.77 6.81
CA PHE A 422 -0.64 18.96 7.97
C PHE A 422 -1.22 20.37 7.97
N GLN A 423 -2.43 20.46 8.51
CA GLN A 423 -3.14 21.71 8.72
C GLN A 423 -3.28 21.95 10.22
N GLU A 424 -3.46 23.20 10.59
CA GLU A 424 -3.68 23.63 11.96
C GLU A 424 -4.75 24.72 11.99
N GLY A 425 -5.49 24.80 13.10
CA GLY A 425 -6.41 25.90 13.34
C GLY A 425 -5.69 27.25 13.47
N ILE A 426 -6.41 28.34 13.25
CA ILE A 426 -5.86 29.69 13.46
C ILE A 426 -5.57 29.84 14.96
N ILE A 427 -4.33 30.20 15.30
CA ILE A 427 -3.90 30.47 16.66
C ILE A 427 -4.20 31.93 16.98
N GLU A 428 -5.17 32.17 17.86
CA GLU A 428 -5.56 33.49 18.37
C GLU A 428 -5.31 33.65 19.87
N PHE A 429 -4.61 32.68 20.48
CA PHE A 429 -4.26 32.68 21.90
C PHE A 429 -2.76 32.99 22.10
N LYS A 430 -2.42 33.32 23.34
CA LYS A 430 -1.04 33.64 23.76
C LYS A 430 -0.17 32.39 23.79
N PRO A 431 1.18 32.49 23.76
CA PRO A 431 2.08 31.37 23.95
C PRO A 431 1.72 30.55 25.19
N THR A 432 1.81 29.23 25.07
CA THR A 432 1.40 28.28 26.13
C THR A 432 2.52 27.89 27.08
N TYR A 433 3.75 28.26 26.77
CA TYR A 433 4.98 27.95 27.49
C TYR A 433 5.89 29.17 27.50
N LYS A 434 6.71 29.48 28.48
CA LYS A 434 6.85 28.85 29.80
C LYS A 434 6.31 29.83 30.85
N PHE A 435 5.55 29.30 31.78
CA PHE A 435 5.00 30.10 32.89
C PHE A 435 5.65 29.73 34.22
N ASP A 436 5.64 30.66 35.17
CA ASP A 436 5.87 30.34 36.58
C ASP A 436 4.67 29.55 37.12
N VAL A 437 4.91 28.37 37.68
CA VAL A 437 3.85 27.47 38.17
C VAL A 437 2.96 28.18 39.18
N GLY A 438 1.66 28.03 39.04
CA GLY A 438 0.65 28.68 39.86
C GLY A 438 0.29 30.10 39.44
N THR A 439 0.83 30.59 38.32
CA THR A 439 0.63 31.97 37.86
C THR A 439 0.34 32.03 36.35
N ASN A 440 0.10 33.26 35.86
CA ASN A 440 0.06 33.58 34.43
C ASN A 440 1.25 34.46 34.02
N ASN A 441 2.31 34.53 34.83
CA ASN A 441 3.54 35.23 34.49
C ASN A 441 4.44 34.31 33.66
N PHE A 442 4.98 34.81 32.58
CA PHE A 442 6.02 34.10 31.84
C PHE A 442 7.30 33.98 32.69
N ASP A 443 8.10 32.94 32.41
CA ASP A 443 9.28 32.50 33.15
C ASP A 443 10.12 33.66 33.70
N THR A 444 10.07 33.88 35.01
CA THR A 444 10.86 34.90 35.71
C THR A 444 12.17 34.34 36.26
N SER A 445 12.45 33.06 36.06
CA SER A 445 13.71 32.45 36.50
C SER A 445 14.92 33.06 35.79
N GLU A 446 16.11 32.81 36.29
CA GLU A 446 17.37 33.22 35.66
C GLU A 446 17.51 32.72 34.22
N LYS A 447 16.82 31.64 33.84
CA LYS A 447 16.86 31.05 32.53
C LYS A 447 16.06 31.86 31.49
N GLN A 448 15.06 32.62 31.91
CA GLN A 448 14.21 33.45 31.06
C GLN A 448 13.85 32.75 29.71
N ARG A 449 13.15 31.63 29.83
CA ARG A 449 12.76 30.85 28.64
C ARG A 449 11.82 31.67 27.76
N ILE A 450 12.14 31.76 26.47
CA ILE A 450 11.35 32.50 25.49
C ILE A 450 9.94 31.95 25.46
N PRO A 451 8.90 32.78 25.65
CA PRO A 451 7.51 32.38 25.43
C PRO A 451 7.36 31.70 24.05
N ALA A 452 6.63 30.57 24.00
CA ALA A 452 6.51 29.81 22.76
C ALA A 452 5.19 29.03 22.67
N TYR A 453 4.79 28.70 21.46
CA TYR A 453 3.64 27.85 21.15
C TYR A 453 4.11 26.40 21.01
N THR A 454 4.41 25.76 22.14
CA THR A 454 4.95 24.39 22.15
C THR A 454 3.87 23.32 22.03
N ASP A 455 2.65 23.63 22.50
CA ASP A 455 1.52 22.73 22.61
C ASP A 455 0.58 22.93 21.43
N ARG A 456 0.52 21.97 20.52
CA ARG A 456 -0.10 22.13 19.20
C ARG A 456 -1.06 20.98 18.87
N ILE A 457 -2.03 21.29 18.00
CA ILE A 457 -2.99 20.32 17.46
C ILE A 457 -3.04 20.49 15.93
N LEU A 458 -2.43 19.54 15.24
CA LEU A 458 -2.41 19.47 13.78
C LEU A 458 -3.30 18.34 13.28
N TYR A 459 -3.76 18.44 12.04
CA TYR A 459 -4.58 17.42 11.42
C TYR A 459 -4.27 17.24 9.95
N LEU A 460 -4.53 16.04 9.45
CA LEU A 460 -4.39 15.70 8.04
C LEU A 460 -5.68 15.00 7.59
N PRO A 461 -6.53 15.67 6.79
CA PRO A 461 -7.77 15.08 6.32
C PRO A 461 -7.50 14.08 5.19
N GLY A 462 -8.32 13.02 5.09
CA GLY A 462 -8.26 12.06 4.00
C GLY A 462 -8.68 12.66 2.65
N ARG A 463 -9.63 13.58 2.71
CA ARG A 463 -10.09 14.37 1.55
C ARG A 463 -10.15 15.84 1.95
N VAL A 464 -9.98 16.70 0.96
CA VAL A 464 -10.08 18.15 1.14
C VAL A 464 -11.46 18.49 1.76
N ASN A 465 -11.47 19.33 2.78
CA ASN A 465 -12.66 19.79 3.51
C ASN A 465 -13.40 18.71 4.33
N ASP A 466 -12.80 17.56 4.59
CA ASP A 466 -13.40 16.55 5.48
C ASP A 466 -13.29 16.91 6.98
N ILE A 467 -12.37 17.80 7.32
CA ILE A 467 -12.18 18.31 8.69
C ILE A 467 -12.39 19.81 8.69
N GLN A 468 -13.19 20.28 9.67
CA GLN A 468 -13.41 21.70 9.91
C GLN A 468 -13.17 22.00 11.39
N ILE A 469 -12.31 22.99 11.66
CA ILE A 469 -12.09 23.50 13.04
C ILE A 469 -13.26 24.39 13.45
N LEU A 470 -13.82 24.12 14.61
CA LEU A 470 -14.87 24.93 15.25
C LEU A 470 -14.31 25.86 16.31
N SER A 471 -13.29 25.39 17.05
CA SER A 471 -12.56 26.21 18.02
C SER A 471 -11.13 25.68 18.18
N TYR A 472 -10.20 26.59 18.54
CA TYR A 472 -8.83 26.26 18.89
C TYR A 472 -8.34 27.28 19.93
N ASP A 473 -8.27 26.85 21.18
CA ASP A 473 -8.11 27.73 22.34
C ASP A 473 -7.07 27.21 23.34
N SER A 474 -6.45 28.13 24.11
CA SER A 474 -5.70 27.81 25.33
C SER A 474 -6.50 28.16 26.58
N TYR A 475 -6.15 27.53 27.70
CA TYR A 475 -6.89 27.66 28.97
C TYR A 475 -5.99 28.22 30.09
N PRO A 476 -5.73 29.55 30.11
CA PRO A 476 -4.82 30.18 31.06
C PRO A 476 -5.34 30.19 32.53
N SER A 477 -6.62 29.92 32.76
CA SER A 477 -7.19 29.74 34.09
C SER A 477 -6.55 28.58 34.86
N ILE A 478 -6.06 27.55 34.13
CA ILE A 478 -5.37 26.41 34.72
C ILE A 478 -3.88 26.75 34.86
N THR A 479 -3.41 26.88 36.10
CA THR A 479 -2.05 27.34 36.40
C THR A 479 -1.16 26.27 37.03
N LEU A 480 -1.61 25.03 37.10
CA LEU A 480 -0.94 23.92 37.78
C LEU A 480 0.44 23.57 37.18
N SER A 481 0.64 23.79 35.89
CA SER A 481 1.85 23.48 35.14
C SER A 481 2.54 24.74 34.63
N ASP A 482 3.78 24.63 34.21
CA ASP A 482 4.50 25.66 33.46
C ASP A 482 4.06 25.75 31.97
N HIS A 483 3.15 24.89 31.55
CA HIS A 483 2.40 24.95 30.29
C HIS A 483 0.91 25.26 30.54
N LYS A 484 0.28 25.95 29.58
CA LYS A 484 -1.17 26.13 29.54
C LYS A 484 -1.81 25.05 28.71
N PRO A 485 -2.92 24.44 29.15
CA PRO A 485 -3.66 23.47 28.36
C PRO A 485 -4.17 24.08 27.04
N VAL A 486 -4.22 23.29 26.00
CA VAL A 486 -4.75 23.66 24.70
C VAL A 486 -5.82 22.65 24.29
N ALA A 487 -6.86 23.10 23.59
CA ALA A 487 -7.84 22.21 23.01
C ALA A 487 -8.44 22.77 21.73
N SER A 488 -8.86 21.85 20.86
CA SER A 488 -9.57 22.14 19.63
C SER A 488 -10.83 21.29 19.54
N THR A 489 -11.92 21.93 19.11
CA THR A 489 -13.15 21.22 18.70
C THR A 489 -13.24 21.28 17.18
N LEU A 490 -13.46 20.13 16.56
CA LEU A 490 -13.53 20.01 15.11
C LEU A 490 -14.64 19.06 14.69
N THR A 491 -15.11 19.20 13.44
CA THR A 491 -15.98 18.22 12.80
C THR A 491 -15.19 17.40 11.79
N MET A 492 -15.54 16.13 11.70
CA MET A 492 -14.95 15.19 10.71
C MET A 492 -16.04 14.49 9.93
N LYS A 493 -15.86 14.34 8.62
CA LYS A 493 -16.65 13.45 7.79
C LYS A 493 -16.22 12.01 7.96
N ILE A 494 -17.17 11.16 8.31
CA ILE A 494 -16.98 9.71 8.46
C ILE A 494 -17.80 9.01 7.39
N TYR A 495 -17.20 8.04 6.72
CA TYR A 495 -17.77 7.34 5.59
C TYR A 495 -18.25 5.95 5.99
N THR A 496 -19.36 5.54 5.39
CA THR A 496 -19.94 4.19 5.52
C THR A 496 -20.12 3.60 4.14
N ILE A 497 -19.58 2.41 3.92
CA ILE A 497 -19.71 1.67 2.67
C ILE A 497 -20.97 0.82 2.72
N LEU A 498 -21.89 1.06 1.82
CA LEU A 498 -23.08 0.24 1.60
C LEU A 498 -22.65 -1.05 0.86
N LYS A 499 -22.31 -2.06 1.64
CA LYS A 499 -21.66 -3.30 1.13
C LYS A 499 -22.46 -3.95 0.01
N GLU A 500 -23.78 -4.12 0.18
CA GLU A 500 -24.64 -4.75 -0.82
C GLU A 500 -24.62 -4.01 -2.17
N LYS A 501 -24.68 -2.67 -2.12
CA LYS A 501 -24.60 -1.85 -3.33
C LYS A 501 -23.21 -1.98 -3.98
N ARG A 502 -22.14 -1.85 -3.19
CA ARG A 502 -20.79 -1.99 -3.68
C ARG A 502 -20.53 -3.36 -4.31
N ASP A 503 -20.96 -4.44 -3.65
CA ASP A 503 -20.75 -5.80 -4.14
C ASP A 503 -21.54 -6.04 -5.45
N LYS A 504 -22.76 -5.48 -5.56
CA LYS A 504 -23.54 -5.50 -6.80
C LYS A 504 -22.79 -4.80 -7.92
N MET A 505 -22.34 -3.56 -7.70
CA MET A 505 -21.59 -2.78 -8.68
C MET A 505 -20.27 -3.46 -9.07
N GLN A 506 -19.56 -4.01 -8.10
CA GLN A 506 -18.34 -4.76 -8.37
C GLN A 506 -18.59 -5.96 -9.28
N ASN A 507 -19.69 -6.69 -9.07
CA ASN A 507 -20.07 -7.82 -9.93
C ASN A 507 -20.46 -7.37 -11.34
N GLU A 508 -21.13 -6.22 -11.47
CA GLU A 508 -21.45 -5.62 -12.77
C GLU A 508 -20.19 -5.21 -13.53
N LEU A 509 -19.25 -4.54 -12.85
CA LEU A 509 -17.95 -4.16 -13.43
C LEU A 509 -17.10 -5.38 -13.82
N LEU A 510 -17.11 -6.45 -13.03
CA LEU A 510 -16.41 -7.69 -13.39
C LEU A 510 -16.96 -8.32 -14.66
N ARG A 511 -18.29 -8.30 -14.85
CA ARG A 511 -18.92 -8.78 -16.10
C ARG A 511 -18.55 -7.90 -17.29
N GLU A 512 -18.52 -6.58 -17.10
CA GLU A 512 -18.06 -5.65 -18.13
C GLU A 512 -16.61 -5.94 -18.51
N LEU A 513 -15.72 -6.13 -17.52
CA LEU A 513 -14.32 -6.45 -17.72
C LEU A 513 -14.12 -7.77 -18.45
N ASP A 514 -14.86 -8.81 -18.07
CA ASP A 514 -14.83 -10.10 -18.77
C ASP A 514 -15.29 -9.97 -20.23
N GLY A 515 -16.30 -9.11 -20.49
CA GLY A 515 -16.72 -8.76 -21.84
C GLY A 515 -15.61 -8.11 -22.66
N LEU A 516 -14.94 -7.10 -22.08
CA LEU A 516 -13.83 -6.39 -22.71
C LEU A 516 -12.63 -7.31 -23.01
N GLU A 517 -12.30 -8.21 -22.09
CA GLU A 517 -11.23 -9.19 -22.28
C GLU A 517 -11.57 -10.17 -23.40
N ASN A 518 -12.80 -10.66 -23.45
CA ASN A 518 -13.24 -11.55 -24.52
C ASN A 518 -13.24 -10.83 -25.89
N GLU A 519 -13.59 -9.55 -25.95
CA GLU A 519 -13.46 -8.76 -27.17
C GLU A 519 -12.00 -8.53 -27.59
N ALA A 520 -11.09 -8.38 -26.62
CA ALA A 520 -9.67 -8.13 -26.87
C ALA A 520 -8.87 -9.39 -27.21
N LEU A 521 -9.39 -10.59 -26.90
CA LEU A 521 -8.71 -11.83 -27.23
C LEU A 521 -8.75 -12.06 -28.75
N PRO A 522 -7.59 -12.34 -29.40
CA PRO A 522 -7.56 -12.77 -30.78
C PRO A 522 -8.38 -14.05 -30.98
N ASP A 523 -9.17 -14.07 -32.02
CA ASP A 523 -10.00 -15.20 -32.38
C ASP A 523 -10.24 -15.22 -33.89
N LEU A 524 -10.38 -16.40 -34.47
CA LEU A 524 -10.70 -16.61 -35.87
C LEU A 524 -11.89 -17.57 -36.00
N LYS A 525 -12.83 -17.19 -36.85
CA LYS A 525 -13.90 -18.09 -37.26
C LYS A 525 -13.42 -19.00 -38.37
N VAL A 526 -13.56 -20.30 -38.17
CA VAL A 526 -13.24 -21.34 -39.17
C VAL A 526 -14.53 -21.86 -39.74
N THR A 527 -14.66 -21.87 -41.08
CA THR A 527 -15.86 -22.34 -41.76
C THR A 527 -15.47 -23.15 -42.99
N PRO A 528 -15.85 -24.40 -43.11
CA PRO A 528 -16.47 -25.26 -42.06
C PRO A 528 -15.50 -25.57 -40.91
N GLU A 529 -16.02 -26.03 -39.77
CA GLU A 529 -15.22 -26.35 -38.55
C GLU A 529 -14.34 -27.61 -38.71
N GLY A 530 -14.58 -28.41 -39.79
CA GLY A 530 -13.80 -29.59 -40.15
C GLY A 530 -13.95 -29.89 -41.64
N ILE A 531 -13.14 -30.79 -42.14
CA ILE A 531 -13.11 -31.19 -43.53
C ILE A 531 -13.43 -32.66 -43.64
N GLU A 532 -14.39 -33.00 -44.51
CA GLU A 532 -14.73 -34.37 -44.89
C GLU A 532 -14.44 -34.57 -46.38
N PHE A 533 -13.63 -35.58 -46.71
CA PHE A 533 -13.39 -36.05 -48.06
C PHE A 533 -14.09 -37.38 -48.23
N ASN A 534 -15.04 -37.45 -49.17
CA ASN A 534 -15.79 -38.67 -49.45
C ASN A 534 -15.55 -39.10 -50.88
N PHE A 535 -14.86 -40.20 -51.08
CA PHE A 535 -14.55 -40.78 -52.38
C PHE A 535 -15.65 -41.69 -52.94
N LEU A 536 -16.67 -42.05 -52.09
CA LEU A 536 -17.76 -42.94 -52.51
C LEU A 536 -18.79 -42.25 -53.40
N ASN A 537 -18.82 -40.92 -53.51
CA ASN A 537 -19.83 -40.14 -54.25
C ASN A 537 -19.32 -39.43 -55.52
N THR A 538 -18.43 -40.05 -56.33
CA THR A 538 -17.94 -39.46 -57.55
C THR A 538 -18.92 -39.54 -58.75
N SER A 539 -20.23 -39.72 -58.51
CA SER A 539 -21.24 -39.82 -59.57
C SER A 539 -22.47 -38.95 -59.34
N SER A 540 -22.32 -37.64 -59.04
CA SER A 540 -23.43 -36.67 -59.11
C SER A 540 -22.93 -35.28 -59.43
N GLU A 541 -23.51 -34.73 -60.53
CA GLU A 541 -23.32 -33.39 -61.04
C GLU A 541 -23.84 -32.32 -60.07
N ASP A 542 -23.08 -32.03 -59.02
CA ASP A 542 -23.27 -30.82 -58.22
C ASP A 542 -21.99 -30.00 -58.17
N GLU A 543 -21.94 -28.97 -59.04
CA GLU A 543 -20.80 -28.10 -59.35
C GLU A 543 -20.43 -27.14 -58.16
N THR A 544 -20.93 -27.30 -56.93
CA THR A 544 -20.74 -26.29 -55.88
C THR A 544 -19.87 -26.71 -54.69
N ALA A 545 -19.38 -27.95 -54.60
CA ALA A 545 -18.68 -28.45 -53.42
C ALA A 545 -17.23 -28.97 -53.62
N ASN A 546 -16.74 -29.11 -54.86
CA ASN A 546 -15.39 -29.65 -55.08
C ASN A 546 -14.55 -28.74 -55.98
N THR A 547 -13.69 -27.94 -55.39
CA THR A 547 -12.59 -27.26 -56.13
C THR A 547 -11.47 -28.26 -56.36
N ASN A 548 -11.38 -28.81 -57.55
CA ASN A 548 -10.23 -29.63 -58.01
C ASN A 548 -9.00 -28.73 -58.12
N LEU A 549 -7.99 -28.95 -57.33
CA LEU A 549 -6.71 -28.25 -57.44
C LEU A 549 -5.78 -29.11 -58.29
N VAL A 550 -5.46 -28.62 -59.48
CA VAL A 550 -4.49 -29.28 -60.41
C VAL A 550 -3.09 -28.81 -59.94
N ILE A 551 -2.30 -29.71 -59.38
CA ILE A 551 -0.88 -29.47 -59.09
C ILE A 551 -0.07 -30.42 -59.98
N ASN A 552 0.65 -29.88 -60.98
CA ASN A 552 1.62 -30.57 -61.82
C ASN A 552 1.11 -31.90 -62.53
N GLY A 553 -0.05 -31.83 -63.12
CA GLY A 553 -0.50 -32.90 -64.06
C GLY A 553 -1.27 -34.07 -63.43
N GLY A 554 -1.71 -34.00 -62.19
CA GLY A 554 -2.62 -34.93 -61.52
C GLY A 554 -3.78 -34.17 -60.84
N GLU A 555 -5.02 -34.68 -61.01
CA GLU A 555 -6.17 -34.15 -60.24
C GLU A 555 -6.03 -34.56 -58.80
N LEU A 556 -5.94 -33.56 -57.92
CA LEU A 556 -6.00 -33.74 -56.43
C LEU A 556 -7.41 -33.41 -56.00
N VAL A 557 -8.01 -34.29 -55.20
CA VAL A 557 -9.25 -33.99 -54.51
C VAL A 557 -8.95 -33.02 -53.41
N GLY A 558 -9.54 -31.84 -53.48
CA GLY A 558 -9.29 -30.75 -52.55
C GLY A 558 -10.57 -30.25 -51.88
N SER A 559 -10.43 -29.74 -50.70
CA SER A 559 -11.46 -28.98 -49.98
C SER A 559 -10.82 -27.74 -49.37
N SER A 560 -11.61 -26.79 -48.92
CA SER A 560 -11.08 -25.56 -48.31
C SER A 560 -11.86 -25.15 -47.07
N ILE A 561 -11.16 -24.51 -46.16
CA ILE A 561 -11.77 -23.76 -45.07
C ILE A 561 -11.57 -22.27 -45.31
N GLU A 562 -12.50 -21.49 -44.83
CA GLU A 562 -12.39 -20.04 -44.74
C GLU A 562 -12.06 -19.64 -43.31
N LEU A 563 -10.97 -18.91 -43.14
CA LEU A 563 -10.63 -18.25 -41.90
C LEU A 563 -11.09 -16.79 -41.98
N THR A 564 -11.96 -16.39 -41.08
CA THR A 564 -12.46 -15.00 -41.00
C THR A 564 -12.03 -14.39 -39.68
N ASN A 565 -11.48 -13.17 -39.71
CA ASN A 565 -11.19 -12.39 -38.52
C ASN A 565 -12.42 -11.56 -38.11
N PRO A 566 -13.17 -11.96 -37.04
CA PRO A 566 -14.32 -11.19 -36.56
C PRO A 566 -13.91 -9.99 -35.67
N LYS A 567 -12.62 -9.87 -35.34
CA LYS A 567 -12.11 -8.85 -34.46
C LYS A 567 -11.81 -7.55 -35.19
N LYS A 568 -11.65 -6.46 -34.43
CA LYS A 568 -11.38 -5.11 -34.95
C LYS A 568 -9.88 -4.80 -35.09
N PHE A 569 -9.02 -5.80 -34.96
CA PHE A 569 -7.56 -5.68 -35.03
C PHE A 569 -6.96 -6.84 -35.80
N LEU A 570 -5.69 -6.71 -36.20
CA LEU A 570 -4.95 -7.72 -36.92
C LEU A 570 -4.78 -8.98 -36.07
N VAL A 571 -5.10 -10.13 -36.59
CA VAL A 571 -4.88 -11.44 -35.98
C VAL A 571 -3.87 -12.24 -36.82
N ALA A 572 -2.79 -12.67 -36.15
CA ALA A 572 -1.79 -13.56 -36.72
C ALA A 572 -2.10 -15.00 -36.35
N TRP A 573 -1.93 -15.92 -37.33
CA TRP A 573 -2.19 -17.33 -37.15
C TRP A 573 -1.12 -18.19 -37.80
N GLN A 574 -0.97 -19.40 -37.29
CA GLN A 574 -0.12 -20.43 -37.87
C GLN A 574 -0.67 -21.83 -37.61
N LEU A 575 -0.45 -22.74 -38.53
CA LEU A 575 -0.67 -24.17 -38.32
C LEU A 575 0.56 -24.75 -37.63
N VAL A 576 0.36 -25.46 -36.52
CA VAL A 576 1.46 -25.97 -35.69
C VAL A 576 1.43 -27.48 -35.60
N PRO A 577 2.59 -28.14 -35.46
CA PRO A 577 2.66 -29.59 -35.23
C PRO A 577 1.95 -30.00 -33.95
N LYS A 578 1.41 -31.20 -33.90
CA LYS A 578 0.93 -31.84 -32.70
C LYS A 578 2.09 -32.06 -31.70
N ASN A 579 1.76 -32.16 -30.44
CA ASN A 579 2.77 -32.33 -29.40
C ASN A 579 3.58 -33.62 -29.62
N GLY A 580 4.89 -33.49 -29.81
CA GLY A 580 5.82 -34.59 -30.09
C GLY A 580 6.00 -34.91 -31.57
N GLU A 581 5.30 -34.22 -32.50
CA GLU A 581 5.44 -34.37 -33.94
C GLU A 581 6.25 -33.21 -34.54
N SER A 582 6.92 -33.47 -35.66
CA SER A 582 7.69 -32.46 -36.40
C SER A 582 6.93 -31.90 -37.61
N SER A 583 5.82 -32.52 -38.00
CA SER A 583 4.97 -32.13 -39.14
C SER A 583 3.63 -31.59 -38.65
N VAL A 584 3.08 -30.64 -39.40
CA VAL A 584 1.78 -30.00 -39.12
C VAL A 584 0.62 -30.94 -39.41
N CYS A 585 0.81 -31.85 -40.37
CA CYS A 585 -0.19 -32.83 -40.78
C CYS A 585 0.49 -34.14 -41.23
N GLU A 586 -0.29 -35.17 -41.42
CA GLU A 586 0.13 -36.46 -41.99
C GLU A 586 0.61 -36.31 -43.44
N ASP A 587 1.50 -37.19 -43.88
CA ASP A 587 2.17 -37.14 -45.19
C ASP A 587 1.20 -37.18 -46.40
N TRP A 588 0.02 -37.75 -46.21
CA TRP A 588 -1.02 -37.87 -47.23
C TRP A 588 -1.85 -36.59 -47.42
N LEU A 589 -1.70 -35.58 -46.52
CA LEU A 589 -2.43 -34.33 -46.57
C LEU A 589 -1.48 -33.19 -46.99
N LYS A 590 -1.92 -32.36 -47.95
CA LYS A 590 -1.20 -31.16 -48.40
C LYS A 590 -2.01 -29.93 -48.06
N ILE A 591 -1.35 -28.91 -47.52
CA ILE A 591 -1.98 -27.66 -47.09
C ILE A 591 -1.35 -26.49 -47.86
N SER A 592 -2.19 -25.62 -48.42
CA SER A 592 -1.74 -24.51 -49.28
C SER A 592 -0.98 -23.40 -48.54
N GLN A 593 -1.33 -23.16 -47.27
CA GLN A 593 -0.75 -22.10 -46.50
C GLN A 593 -0.66 -22.51 -45.03
N LEU A 594 0.50 -22.30 -44.41
CA LEU A 594 0.76 -22.71 -43.01
C LEU A 594 0.71 -21.57 -42.01
N SER A 595 0.70 -20.30 -42.43
CA SER A 595 0.62 -19.14 -41.57
C SER A 595 0.14 -17.91 -42.33
N GLY A 596 -0.38 -16.93 -41.58
CA GLY A 596 -0.82 -15.67 -42.19
C GLY A 596 -1.25 -14.64 -41.15
N ASN A 597 -1.64 -13.49 -41.67
CA ASN A 597 -2.21 -12.40 -40.91
C ASN A 597 -3.52 -11.97 -41.55
N LEU A 598 -4.53 -11.73 -40.75
CA LEU A 598 -5.83 -11.23 -41.22
C LEU A 598 -6.13 -9.89 -40.53
N SER A 599 -6.39 -8.87 -41.34
CA SER A 599 -6.88 -7.58 -40.88
C SER A 599 -8.32 -7.68 -40.34
N ALA A 600 -8.80 -6.64 -39.68
CA ALA A 600 -10.17 -6.58 -39.17
C ALA A 600 -11.21 -6.89 -40.26
N GLY A 601 -12.02 -7.92 -40.07
CA GLY A 601 -13.05 -8.35 -41.01
C GLY A 601 -12.54 -9.06 -42.30
N GLU A 602 -11.23 -9.30 -42.40
CA GLU A 602 -10.63 -9.98 -43.53
C GLU A 602 -10.83 -11.51 -43.45
N SER A 603 -11.00 -12.15 -44.61
CA SER A 603 -11.06 -13.61 -44.72
C SER A 603 -9.98 -14.12 -45.66
N THR A 604 -9.53 -15.34 -45.42
CA THR A 604 -8.65 -16.09 -46.32
C THR A 604 -9.10 -17.53 -46.44
N GLN A 605 -8.82 -18.15 -47.56
CA GLN A 605 -9.10 -19.57 -47.76
C GLN A 605 -7.81 -20.38 -47.68
N ILE A 606 -7.87 -21.46 -46.90
CA ILE A 606 -6.82 -22.46 -46.82
C ILE A 606 -7.32 -23.70 -47.52
N HIS A 607 -6.60 -24.12 -48.55
CA HIS A 607 -6.92 -25.31 -49.34
C HIS A 607 -6.19 -26.52 -48.78
N PHE A 608 -6.92 -27.61 -48.68
CA PHE A 608 -6.45 -28.92 -48.26
C PHE A 608 -6.61 -29.88 -49.43
N ALA A 609 -5.59 -30.65 -49.75
CA ALA A 609 -5.61 -31.61 -50.81
C ALA A 609 -5.04 -32.95 -50.35
N ILE A 610 -5.65 -34.04 -50.79
CA ILE A 610 -5.20 -35.39 -50.48
C ILE A 610 -4.19 -35.84 -51.55
N ASP A 611 -3.02 -36.32 -51.10
CA ASP A 611 -2.10 -37.09 -51.93
C ASP A 611 -2.59 -38.54 -52.01
N PRO A 612 -3.13 -38.99 -53.19
CA PRO A 612 -3.72 -40.33 -53.29
C PRO A 612 -2.70 -41.44 -53.03
N ILE A 613 -1.44 -41.23 -53.42
CA ILE A 613 -0.37 -42.20 -53.22
C ILE A 613 -0.04 -42.36 -51.74
N GLY A 614 0.13 -41.23 -51.04
CA GLY A 614 0.36 -41.19 -49.60
C GLY A 614 -0.80 -41.80 -48.83
N ALA A 615 -2.02 -41.42 -49.18
CA ALA A 615 -3.25 -41.91 -48.54
C ALA A 615 -3.41 -43.43 -48.67
N ASN A 616 -3.25 -43.98 -49.89
CA ASN A 616 -3.31 -45.43 -50.13
C ASN A 616 -2.22 -46.21 -49.36
N ARG A 617 -1.00 -45.62 -49.26
CA ARG A 617 0.08 -46.21 -48.47
C ARG A 617 -0.28 -46.27 -46.98
N ARG A 618 -0.79 -45.17 -46.44
CA ARG A 618 -1.17 -45.08 -45.05
C ARG A 618 -2.33 -46.00 -44.68
N ARG A 619 -3.34 -46.07 -45.56
CA ARG A 619 -4.47 -46.95 -45.48
C ARG A 619 -4.05 -48.43 -45.40
N SER A 620 -3.14 -48.82 -46.29
CA SER A 620 -2.59 -50.20 -46.33
C SER A 620 -1.79 -50.52 -45.06
N GLN A 621 -1.10 -49.54 -44.49
CA GLN A 621 -0.34 -49.71 -43.24
C GLN A 621 -1.25 -49.86 -42.02
N LEU A 622 -2.35 -49.11 -41.94
CA LEU A 622 -3.27 -49.11 -40.82
C LEU A 622 -4.32 -50.23 -40.92
N GLY A 623 -4.58 -50.78 -42.13
CA GLY A 623 -5.61 -51.77 -42.34
C GLY A 623 -7.03 -51.26 -42.13
N THR A 624 -7.25 -49.96 -42.31
CA THR A 624 -8.53 -49.25 -42.15
C THR A 624 -8.98 -48.64 -43.47
N ASP A 625 -10.30 -48.51 -43.66
CA ASP A 625 -10.84 -47.82 -44.84
C ASP A 625 -10.94 -46.31 -44.66
N ASP A 626 -10.82 -45.80 -43.41
CA ASP A 626 -10.93 -44.40 -43.12
C ASP A 626 -9.59 -43.83 -42.63
N LEU A 627 -9.23 -42.64 -43.08
CA LEU A 627 -8.09 -41.88 -42.58
C LEU A 627 -8.59 -40.63 -41.84
N THR A 628 -7.97 -40.36 -40.72
CA THR A 628 -8.28 -39.15 -39.92
C THR A 628 -7.02 -38.41 -39.54
N ASP A 629 -7.08 -37.10 -39.51
CA ASP A 629 -6.05 -36.24 -38.98
C ASP A 629 -6.69 -35.06 -38.24
N VAL A 630 -5.93 -34.33 -37.43
CA VAL A 630 -6.35 -33.10 -36.78
C VAL A 630 -5.26 -32.06 -37.03
N VAL A 631 -5.60 -30.96 -37.66
CA VAL A 631 -4.70 -29.84 -37.88
C VAL A 631 -4.95 -28.80 -36.77
N ILE A 632 -3.88 -28.32 -36.16
CA ILE A 632 -3.96 -27.33 -35.07
C ILE A 632 -3.68 -25.96 -35.66
N LEU A 633 -4.68 -25.09 -35.62
CA LEU A 633 -4.56 -23.66 -35.93
C LEU A 633 -4.26 -22.91 -34.65
N SER A 634 -3.04 -22.45 -34.48
CA SER A 634 -2.61 -21.61 -33.36
C SER A 634 -2.79 -20.14 -33.70
N ILE A 635 -3.53 -19.42 -32.82
CA ILE A 635 -3.79 -17.99 -32.95
C ILE A 635 -2.87 -17.27 -32.00
N THR A 636 -2.04 -16.37 -32.49
CA THR A 636 -1.08 -15.63 -31.65
C THR A 636 -1.80 -14.81 -30.58
N GLY A 637 -1.64 -15.20 -29.29
CA GLY A 637 -2.32 -14.58 -28.17
C GLY A 637 -3.79 -14.97 -27.98
N GLY A 638 -4.30 -15.88 -28.82
CA GLY A 638 -5.65 -16.43 -28.77
C GLY A 638 -5.68 -17.89 -28.35
N ARG A 639 -6.78 -18.58 -28.64
CA ARG A 639 -6.95 -20.02 -28.39
C ARG A 639 -6.63 -20.80 -29.62
N ASP A 640 -6.06 -21.98 -29.45
CA ASP A 640 -5.84 -22.91 -30.56
C ASP A 640 -7.19 -23.49 -31.00
N VAL A 641 -7.37 -23.63 -32.33
CA VAL A 641 -8.54 -24.25 -32.96
C VAL A 641 -8.12 -25.58 -33.57
N PHE A 642 -8.85 -26.63 -33.28
CA PHE A 642 -8.61 -27.98 -33.80
C PHE A 642 -9.52 -28.25 -34.99
N ILE A 643 -8.93 -28.51 -36.15
CA ILE A 643 -9.63 -28.74 -37.42
C ILE A 643 -9.55 -30.22 -37.71
N PRO A 644 -10.63 -30.99 -37.51
CA PRO A 644 -10.67 -32.40 -37.88
C PRO A 644 -10.72 -32.60 -39.41
N ILE A 645 -9.94 -33.55 -39.89
CA ILE A 645 -9.88 -33.95 -41.28
C ILE A 645 -10.26 -35.43 -41.35
N ASN A 646 -11.33 -35.74 -42.03
CA ASN A 646 -11.83 -37.11 -42.17
C ASN A 646 -11.84 -37.48 -43.68
N VAL A 647 -11.41 -38.69 -44.00
CA VAL A 647 -11.36 -39.21 -45.34
C VAL A 647 -12.05 -40.57 -45.36
N GLU A 648 -13.12 -40.69 -46.12
CA GLU A 648 -13.85 -41.92 -46.37
C GLU A 648 -13.60 -42.39 -47.82
N PHE A 649 -13.22 -43.65 -47.99
CA PHE A 649 -12.85 -44.23 -49.30
C PHE A 649 -13.91 -45.16 -49.88
#